data_d3b7237a019463d873d24e25caee7543
#
_entry.id   d3b7237a019463d873d24e25caee7543
#
_cell.length_a   1.000
_cell.length_b   1.000
_cell.length_c   1.000
_cell.angle_alpha   90.00
_cell.angle_beta   90.00
_cell.angle_gamma   90.00
#
_symmetry.space_group_name_H-M   'P 1'
#
loop_
_entity.id
_entity.type
_entity.pdbx_description
1 polymer ?
#
loop_
_entity_poly.entity_id
_entity_poly.type
_entity_poly.pdbx_seq_one_letter_code
_entity_poly.pdbx_strand_id
1 'polypeptide(L)'
;MVFFVVVAALWSATSGLAQATSYTFTTLAGLAGSEGYTEGTGASSRFAVLEGLAVDSNGNIYVSDAANDVIRKITTAGVVSTFITAQLVNNAIVSGGFTGGGFYTPGALAVDSKGNLYFVNGNQIWEMTTAGALAPIAGNGQSGSQDGPAYQAEFYSPQGLAVDKAGNVYIADAGNSTVRMISSAGAVTTVAGVAKVYGTTDGTGSAARFSQPSGVVVDSSGNLYVTDAGTSFTIRKITSGGVVTTLAGTHGAFGNVDGTGAAAVFGYQNGIAIDASGNLFVTQGDDVIREITSAGAVTTIAGTPGTTGSTDGTGAKALFNDPYGIAVDASGNVFVSDSRNYTVRERYAAAISAPSIGTEPASQSAAIGGSATFTVAAAGVPAPSYQWLLNGSAIPWATNPTLTIPDVQATNLGSYTVTVANSSGSVTSAGATLSSPGVAPVVPAPSPARLVNISSRASVSTGADAMIAGFVVSGPANSTEQVLIRGVGPSLIPFGIPAALQQPVLTLFDSKGNQIATNSGWDFNSNVFQIIAAEYTTGAFALNYTSNDSVLLVSLAPGSYTAQVSSADGSTGVALAEIYEVSSINAEITNISTRAFVGTGSSVEIAGIVVGGEQSEKLLVRAVGPTLSQYGVSGPLAQTSLSLVDSAGNQVATNTGWSTGSNSAAVSSATTAAGAFPLPQGSADSALLVTLAPGSYTAVVSGVGTSTGIALVEVYAVP
;
A
#
# COMPACT_ATOMS: atom_id res chain seq x y z
N MET A 1 79.63 9.38 47.77
CA MET A 1 79.26 8.64 46.54
C MET A 1 77.76 8.40 46.62
N VAL A 2 76.96 9.32 46.05
CA VAL A 2 75.54 9.29 46.16
C VAL A 2 75.01 8.81 44.78
N PHE A 3 74.32 7.67 44.73
CA PHE A 3 73.67 7.12 43.55
C PHE A 3 72.30 7.78 43.38
N PHE A 4 72.10 8.52 42.30
CA PHE A 4 70.81 8.92 41.84
C PHE A 4 70.17 7.79 40.98
N VAL A 5 69.05 7.24 41.44
CA VAL A 5 68.24 6.34 40.68
C VAL A 5 67.18 7.20 39.90
N VAL A 6 67.30 7.29 38.60
CA VAL A 6 66.32 7.89 37.79
C VAL A 6 65.25 6.82 37.44
N VAL A 7 64.08 6.95 38.04
CA VAL A 7 62.92 6.16 37.64
C VAL A 7 62.28 6.80 36.42
N ALA A 8 62.45 6.21 35.23
CA ALA A 8 61.71 6.57 34.01
C ALA A 8 60.29 6.01 34.13
N ALA A 9 59.31 6.89 34.32
CA ALA A 9 57.90 6.54 34.21
C ALA A 9 57.59 6.37 32.75
N LEU A 10 57.42 5.13 32.30
CA LEU A 10 56.80 4.78 31.01
C LEU A 10 55.29 5.08 31.13
N TRP A 11 54.86 6.22 30.59
CA TRP A 11 53.44 6.43 30.22
C TRP A 11 53.15 5.57 29.04
N SER A 12 52.52 4.41 29.25
CA SER A 12 51.79 3.70 28.19
C SER A 12 50.53 4.53 27.89
N ALA A 13 50.57 5.31 26.81
CA ALA A 13 49.36 5.82 26.21
C ALA A 13 48.54 4.63 25.68
N THR A 14 47.64 4.13 26.49
CA THR A 14 46.55 3.30 26.01
C THR A 14 45.69 4.24 25.14
N SER A 15 45.87 4.16 23.81
CA SER A 15 44.88 4.64 22.87
C SER A 15 43.57 3.94 23.22
N GLY A 16 42.68 4.63 23.93
CA GLY A 16 41.32 4.17 24.11
C GLY A 16 40.73 4.00 22.75
N LEU A 17 40.68 2.77 22.27
CA LEU A 17 39.73 2.41 21.20
C LEU A 17 38.39 2.81 21.75
N ALA A 18 37.73 3.79 21.13
CA ALA A 18 36.35 4.11 21.40
C ALA A 18 35.61 2.78 21.33
N GLN A 19 34.97 2.40 22.44
CA GLN A 19 34.20 1.17 22.51
C GLN A 19 33.13 1.29 21.42
N ALA A 20 33.20 0.43 20.41
CA ALA A 20 32.23 0.41 19.32
C ALA A 20 30.83 0.37 19.94
N THR A 21 30.02 1.36 19.65
CA THR A 21 28.62 1.37 20.09
C THR A 21 27.95 0.14 19.51
N SER A 22 27.56 -0.79 20.38
CA SER A 22 26.94 -2.02 19.93
C SER A 22 25.52 -1.72 19.44
N TYR A 23 25.25 -1.99 18.18
CA TYR A 23 23.97 -1.77 17.53
C TYR A 23 23.07 -2.99 17.68
N THR A 24 21.80 -2.78 18.04
CA THR A 24 20.79 -3.85 18.09
C THR A 24 19.91 -3.75 16.86
N PHE A 25 19.84 -4.81 16.08
CA PHE A 25 18.94 -4.95 14.94
C PHE A 25 17.77 -5.85 15.31
N THR A 26 16.57 -5.43 14.86
CA THR A 26 15.32 -6.16 15.01
C THR A 26 14.61 -6.27 13.64
N THR A 27 13.70 -7.22 13.51
CA THR A 27 12.90 -7.39 12.31
C THR A 27 11.70 -6.45 12.36
N LEU A 28 11.60 -5.52 11.41
CA LEU A 28 10.47 -4.58 11.27
C LEU A 28 9.30 -5.22 10.51
N ALA A 29 9.59 -5.89 9.39
CA ALA A 29 8.57 -6.47 8.52
C ALA A 29 9.10 -7.70 7.78
N GLY A 30 8.18 -8.58 7.39
CA GLY A 30 8.48 -9.87 6.77
C GLY A 30 8.60 -11.00 7.79
N LEU A 31 8.61 -12.24 7.31
CA LEU A 31 8.85 -13.44 8.12
C LEU A 31 10.03 -14.21 7.52
N ALA A 32 11.10 -14.32 8.30
CA ALA A 32 12.34 -14.95 7.85
C ALA A 32 12.11 -16.37 7.31
N GLY A 33 12.70 -16.66 6.15
CA GLY A 33 12.56 -17.95 5.46
C GLY A 33 11.20 -18.20 4.81
N SER A 34 10.30 -17.19 4.79
CA SER A 34 8.97 -17.28 4.19
C SER A 34 8.81 -16.29 3.06
N GLU A 35 9.23 -16.69 1.87
CA GLU A 35 9.03 -15.95 0.63
C GLU A 35 7.55 -15.80 0.29
N GLY A 36 7.14 -14.67 -0.31
CA GLY A 36 5.77 -14.48 -0.77
C GLY A 36 5.44 -13.05 -1.13
N TYR A 37 4.13 -12.81 -1.35
CA TYR A 37 3.57 -11.52 -1.71
C TYR A 37 2.31 -11.27 -0.86
N THR A 38 2.49 -10.84 0.37
CA THR A 38 1.36 -10.55 1.27
C THR A 38 1.58 -9.20 1.93
N GLU A 39 0.57 -8.34 1.88
CA GLU A 39 0.51 -7.12 2.69
C GLU A 39 0.17 -7.46 4.14
N GLY A 40 0.39 -6.52 5.04
CA GLY A 40 0.09 -6.73 6.45
C GLY A 40 1.07 -5.98 7.36
N THR A 41 1.01 -6.26 8.67
CA THR A 41 1.87 -5.59 9.65
C THR A 41 2.92 -6.56 10.18
N GLY A 42 4.17 -6.11 10.19
CA GLY A 42 5.29 -6.87 10.74
C GLY A 42 5.41 -8.26 10.12
N ALA A 43 5.44 -9.31 10.96
CA ALA A 43 5.60 -10.70 10.53
C ALA A 43 4.39 -11.31 9.77
N SER A 44 3.29 -10.58 9.61
CA SER A 44 2.18 -11.03 8.74
C SER A 44 2.42 -10.71 7.27
N SER A 45 3.31 -9.78 6.97
CA SER A 45 3.70 -9.46 5.58
C SER A 45 4.68 -10.48 5.01
N ARG A 46 4.74 -10.57 3.67
CA ARG A 46 5.69 -11.41 2.94
C ARG A 46 6.33 -10.62 1.83
N PHE A 47 7.58 -10.91 1.60
CA PHE A 47 8.40 -10.38 0.51
C PHE A 47 9.07 -11.54 -0.24
N ALA A 48 9.60 -11.24 -1.42
CA ALA A 48 10.53 -12.13 -2.09
C ALA A 48 11.98 -11.58 -1.98
N VAL A 49 12.79 -11.60 -3.00
CA VAL A 49 14.16 -11.05 -2.96
C VAL A 49 14.11 -9.54 -2.83
N LEU A 50 14.64 -8.99 -1.75
CA LEU A 50 14.68 -7.55 -1.50
C LEU A 50 15.99 -6.95 -2.00
N GLU A 51 15.92 -5.81 -2.70
CA GLU A 51 17.10 -5.07 -3.19
C GLU A 51 17.18 -3.67 -2.57
N GLY A 52 16.98 -2.62 -3.37
CA GLY A 52 17.10 -1.23 -2.93
C GLY A 52 16.17 -0.85 -1.80
N LEU A 53 16.62 0.09 -0.96
CA LEU A 53 15.87 0.60 0.16
C LEU A 53 16.09 2.12 0.29
N ALA A 54 15.02 2.88 0.56
CA ALA A 54 15.07 4.30 0.83
C ALA A 54 14.08 4.66 1.94
N VAL A 55 14.32 5.76 2.67
CA VAL A 55 13.45 6.25 3.73
C VAL A 55 13.09 7.71 3.48
N ASP A 56 11.80 8.06 3.64
CA ASP A 56 11.34 9.45 3.52
C ASP A 56 11.45 10.22 4.85
N SER A 57 11.19 11.53 4.80
CA SER A 57 11.24 12.40 5.97
C SER A 57 10.18 12.09 7.04
N ASN A 58 9.15 11.30 6.71
CA ASN A 58 8.12 10.83 7.63
C ASN A 58 8.47 9.46 8.24
N GLY A 59 9.62 8.89 7.90
CA GLY A 59 10.06 7.57 8.34
C GLY A 59 9.40 6.41 7.59
N ASN A 60 8.68 6.64 6.48
CA ASN A 60 8.23 5.53 5.65
C ASN A 60 9.41 4.97 4.87
N ILE A 61 9.47 3.66 4.80
CA ILE A 61 10.51 2.92 4.10
C ILE A 61 9.94 2.43 2.77
N TYR A 62 10.66 2.66 1.71
CA TYR A 62 10.40 2.08 0.40
C TYR A 62 11.42 1.00 0.12
N VAL A 63 10.96 -0.17 -0.31
CA VAL A 63 11.86 -1.31 -0.59
C VAL A 63 11.48 -1.95 -1.91
N SER A 64 12.49 -2.24 -2.74
CA SER A 64 12.33 -3.01 -3.96
C SER A 64 12.13 -4.47 -3.60
N ASP A 65 10.93 -4.98 -3.82
CA ASP A 65 10.55 -6.40 -3.71
C ASP A 65 10.75 -7.03 -5.08
N ALA A 66 12.03 -7.26 -5.40
CA ALA A 66 12.55 -7.42 -6.75
C ALA A 66 11.98 -8.65 -7.47
N ALA A 67 11.88 -9.79 -6.77
CA ALA A 67 11.32 -10.99 -7.36
C ALA A 67 9.78 -10.99 -7.49
N ASN A 68 9.11 -10.02 -6.84
CA ASN A 68 7.69 -9.76 -7.01
C ASN A 68 7.40 -8.63 -8.02
N ASP A 69 8.42 -8.02 -8.61
CA ASP A 69 8.32 -6.90 -9.56
C ASP A 69 7.49 -5.71 -9.02
N VAL A 70 7.69 -5.34 -7.76
CA VAL A 70 6.99 -4.22 -7.10
C VAL A 70 7.92 -3.42 -6.19
N ILE A 71 7.53 -2.18 -5.88
CA ILE A 71 8.10 -1.42 -4.78
C ILE A 71 7.07 -1.40 -3.65
N ARG A 72 7.48 -1.82 -2.44
CA ARG A 72 6.63 -1.84 -1.25
C ARG A 72 6.90 -0.61 -0.40
N LYS A 73 5.86 -0.14 0.29
CA LYS A 73 5.96 0.90 1.32
C LYS A 73 5.71 0.30 2.69
N ILE A 74 6.57 0.62 3.65
CA ILE A 74 6.45 0.20 5.05
C ILE A 74 6.35 1.47 5.89
N THR A 75 5.29 1.60 6.68
CA THR A 75 5.14 2.73 7.60
C THR A 75 5.99 2.51 8.86
N THR A 76 6.18 3.55 9.67
CA THR A 76 6.85 3.45 10.99
C THR A 76 6.13 2.50 11.96
N ALA A 77 4.87 2.17 11.72
CA ALA A 77 4.12 1.15 12.46
C ALA A 77 4.32 -0.28 11.92
N GLY A 78 5.20 -0.47 10.92
CA GLY A 78 5.46 -1.77 10.30
C GLY A 78 4.36 -2.24 9.35
N VAL A 79 3.43 -1.37 8.94
CA VAL A 79 2.38 -1.72 7.96
C VAL A 79 2.98 -1.71 6.57
N VAL A 80 2.89 -2.84 5.88
CA VAL A 80 3.40 -3.06 4.52
C VAL A 80 2.27 -2.97 3.52
N SER A 81 2.46 -2.16 2.49
CA SER A 81 1.56 -2.03 1.34
C SER A 81 2.35 -1.97 0.03
N THR A 82 1.71 -2.31 -1.07
CA THR A 82 2.29 -2.15 -2.40
C THR A 82 2.21 -0.70 -2.84
N PHE A 83 3.33 -0.13 -3.32
CA PHE A 83 3.43 1.28 -3.68
C PHE A 83 3.55 1.49 -5.20
N ILE A 84 4.40 0.73 -5.90
CA ILE A 84 4.54 0.75 -7.36
C ILE A 84 4.47 -0.68 -7.87
N THR A 85 3.65 -0.90 -8.91
CA THR A 85 3.51 -2.19 -9.60
C THR A 85 4.03 -2.12 -11.02
N ALA A 86 4.34 -3.27 -11.61
CA ALA A 86 4.67 -3.39 -13.02
C ALA A 86 3.60 -2.76 -13.93
N GLN A 87 2.34 -2.89 -13.56
CA GLN A 87 1.23 -2.33 -14.31
C GLN A 87 1.24 -0.80 -14.33
N LEU A 88 1.53 -0.16 -13.18
CA LEU A 88 1.63 1.31 -13.11
C LEU A 88 2.72 1.84 -14.04
N VAL A 89 3.90 1.20 -14.04
CA VAL A 89 5.01 1.57 -14.92
C VAL A 89 4.65 1.34 -16.39
N ASN A 90 4.03 0.21 -16.72
CA ASN A 90 3.61 -0.10 -18.09
C ASN A 90 2.55 0.91 -18.57
N ASN A 91 1.59 1.29 -17.73
CA ASN A 91 0.60 2.32 -18.05
C ASN A 91 1.24 3.69 -18.29
N ALA A 92 2.22 4.08 -17.47
CA ALA A 92 2.98 5.32 -17.67
C ALA A 92 3.78 5.30 -18.98
N ILE A 93 4.36 4.17 -19.38
CA ILE A 93 5.03 3.98 -20.67
C ILE A 93 4.05 4.24 -21.82
N VAL A 94 2.89 3.59 -21.81
CA VAL A 94 1.88 3.70 -22.89
C VAL A 94 1.31 5.12 -22.97
N SER A 95 0.89 5.68 -21.83
CA SER A 95 0.27 7.02 -21.78
C SER A 95 1.25 8.15 -22.08
N GLY A 96 2.53 7.99 -21.71
CA GLY A 96 3.59 8.97 -21.95
C GLY A 96 4.22 8.89 -23.33
N GLY A 97 3.87 7.88 -24.16
CA GLY A 97 4.47 7.67 -25.48
C GLY A 97 5.93 7.25 -25.41
N PHE A 98 6.40 6.71 -24.28
CA PHE A 98 7.76 6.25 -24.11
C PHE A 98 7.97 4.94 -24.89
N THR A 99 9.08 4.85 -25.61
CA THR A 99 9.47 3.63 -26.34
C THR A 99 10.54 2.90 -25.55
N GLY A 100 10.28 1.65 -25.18
CA GLY A 100 11.28 0.72 -24.64
C GLY A 100 10.92 0.14 -23.27
N GLY A 101 10.69 -1.17 -23.27
CA GLY A 101 10.76 -2.05 -22.12
C GLY A 101 9.64 -1.91 -21.09
N GLY A 102 9.14 -3.05 -20.61
CA GLY A 102 8.22 -3.12 -19.47
C GLY A 102 8.89 -2.75 -18.13
N PHE A 103 8.20 -2.99 -17.05
CA PHE A 103 8.79 -2.95 -15.72
C PHE A 103 9.75 -4.13 -15.60
N TYR A 104 10.99 -3.83 -15.36
CA TYR A 104 12.01 -4.81 -15.00
C TYR A 104 12.13 -4.82 -13.48
N THR A 105 12.73 -5.85 -12.93
CA THR A 105 13.06 -5.94 -11.50
C THR A 105 13.53 -4.59 -10.95
N PRO A 106 12.77 -3.95 -10.02
CA PRO A 106 13.17 -2.67 -9.47
C PRO A 106 14.45 -2.81 -8.66
N GLY A 107 15.45 -1.97 -8.97
CA GLY A 107 16.75 -1.98 -8.31
C GLY A 107 16.87 -0.95 -7.19
N ALA A 108 17.94 -0.12 -7.26
CA ALA A 108 18.20 0.92 -6.25
C ALA A 108 17.08 1.97 -6.17
N LEU A 109 16.88 2.48 -4.95
CA LEU A 109 15.90 3.50 -4.61
C LEU A 109 16.58 4.72 -3.97
N ALA A 110 16.01 5.90 -4.19
CA ALA A 110 16.35 7.12 -3.46
C ALA A 110 15.10 7.99 -3.27
N VAL A 111 15.04 8.75 -2.18
CA VAL A 111 13.94 9.70 -1.90
C VAL A 111 14.53 11.10 -1.75
N ASP A 112 13.93 12.10 -2.41
CA ASP A 112 14.34 13.49 -2.24
C ASP A 112 13.69 14.15 -0.99
N SER A 113 14.11 15.38 -0.69
CA SER A 113 13.59 16.13 0.46
C SER A 113 12.10 16.54 0.34
N LYS A 114 11.48 16.37 -0.83
CA LYS A 114 10.06 16.61 -1.08
C LYS A 114 9.22 15.33 -0.94
N GLY A 115 9.89 14.17 -0.83
CA GLY A 115 9.27 12.85 -0.76
C GLY A 115 9.05 12.19 -2.11
N ASN A 116 9.62 12.71 -3.21
CA ASN A 116 9.57 12.02 -4.49
C ASN A 116 10.51 10.80 -4.45
N LEU A 117 10.04 9.67 -4.98
CA LEU A 117 10.80 8.42 -5.04
C LEU A 117 11.44 8.26 -6.42
N TYR A 118 12.74 8.04 -6.44
CA TYR A 118 13.52 7.70 -7.64
C TYR A 118 13.90 6.22 -7.60
N PHE A 119 13.85 5.55 -8.74
CA PHE A 119 14.22 4.13 -8.81
C PHE A 119 14.84 3.74 -10.14
N VAL A 120 15.66 2.71 -10.09
CA VAL A 120 16.22 2.06 -11.28
C VAL A 120 15.19 1.08 -11.84
N ASN A 121 14.92 1.18 -13.14
CA ASN A 121 14.15 0.22 -13.92
C ASN A 121 14.94 -0.17 -15.18
N GLY A 122 15.67 -1.27 -15.11
CA GLY A 122 16.60 -1.68 -16.16
C GLY A 122 17.69 -0.63 -16.41
N ASN A 123 17.76 -0.08 -17.62
CA ASN A 123 18.70 0.99 -17.99
C ASN A 123 18.06 2.39 -17.97
N GLN A 124 16.99 2.56 -17.20
CA GLN A 124 16.28 3.83 -17.05
C GLN A 124 16.20 4.23 -15.57
N ILE A 125 16.15 5.53 -15.34
CA ILE A 125 15.88 6.11 -14.01
C ILE A 125 14.48 6.72 -14.05
N TRP A 126 13.65 6.33 -13.09
CA TRP A 126 12.26 6.72 -12.97
C TRP A 126 12.01 7.56 -11.72
N GLU A 127 10.99 8.39 -11.75
CA GLU A 127 10.50 9.19 -10.63
C GLU A 127 9.01 8.94 -10.41
N MET A 128 8.63 8.72 -9.15
CA MET A 128 7.26 8.83 -8.66
C MET A 128 7.18 10.07 -7.78
N THR A 129 6.43 11.07 -8.21
CA THR A 129 6.25 12.30 -7.43
C THR A 129 5.24 12.09 -6.29
N THR A 130 5.28 12.94 -5.27
CA THR A 130 4.27 12.96 -4.19
C THR A 130 2.85 13.26 -4.68
N ALA A 131 2.72 13.85 -5.86
CA ALA A 131 1.43 14.06 -6.52
C ALA A 131 0.94 12.83 -7.30
N GLY A 132 1.69 11.71 -7.30
CA GLY A 132 1.34 10.47 -7.99
C GLY A 132 1.71 10.42 -9.47
N ALA A 133 2.47 11.39 -10.00
CA ALA A 133 2.99 11.32 -11.36
C ALA A 133 4.18 10.35 -11.43
N LEU A 134 4.11 9.40 -12.35
CA LEU A 134 5.12 8.37 -12.59
C LEU A 134 5.67 8.49 -14.02
N ALA A 135 6.99 8.70 -14.17
CA ALA A 135 7.63 8.82 -15.47
C ALA A 135 9.11 8.47 -15.42
N PRO A 136 9.73 8.02 -16.56
CA PRO A 136 11.18 7.97 -16.68
C PRO A 136 11.74 9.39 -16.75
N ILE A 137 12.78 9.68 -15.98
CA ILE A 137 13.46 10.97 -15.96
C ILE A 137 14.76 10.97 -16.76
N ALA A 138 15.37 9.80 -17.00
CA ALA A 138 16.53 9.64 -17.88
C ALA A 138 16.72 8.18 -18.32
N GLY A 139 17.42 8.02 -19.44
CA GLY A 139 17.74 6.75 -20.09
C GLY A 139 16.77 6.43 -21.23
N ASN A 140 17.33 6.07 -22.39
CA ASN A 140 16.53 5.66 -23.57
C ASN A 140 16.18 4.17 -23.56
N GLY A 141 16.52 3.44 -22.47
CA GLY A 141 16.29 1.99 -22.31
C GLY A 141 17.38 1.11 -22.93
N GLN A 142 18.22 1.66 -23.80
CA GLN A 142 19.34 0.91 -24.37
C GLN A 142 20.55 0.90 -23.42
N SER A 143 21.34 -0.17 -23.47
CA SER A 143 22.60 -0.23 -22.74
C SER A 143 23.68 0.55 -23.46
N GLY A 144 24.31 1.50 -22.79
CA GLY A 144 25.34 2.34 -23.33
C GLY A 144 25.89 3.34 -22.33
N SER A 145 26.66 4.32 -22.80
CA SER A 145 27.33 5.29 -21.92
C SER A 145 27.21 6.73 -22.40
N GLN A 146 26.24 7.00 -23.28
CA GLN A 146 26.10 8.32 -23.87
C GLN A 146 25.62 9.34 -22.82
N ASP A 147 26.33 10.48 -22.73
CA ASP A 147 25.90 11.69 -22.04
C ASP A 147 24.98 12.54 -22.93
N GLY A 148 24.24 13.48 -22.36
CA GLY A 148 23.39 14.40 -23.12
C GLY A 148 22.02 14.65 -22.50
N PRO A 149 21.02 15.09 -23.30
CA PRO A 149 19.66 15.23 -22.83
C PRO A 149 19.12 13.90 -22.23
N ALA A 150 18.34 13.98 -21.17
CA ALA A 150 17.89 12.82 -20.40
C ALA A 150 17.32 11.68 -21.24
N TYR A 151 16.50 12.00 -22.24
CA TYR A 151 15.86 11.02 -23.14
C TYR A 151 16.79 10.40 -24.20
N GLN A 152 18.00 10.95 -24.38
CA GLN A 152 19.04 10.42 -25.29
C GLN A 152 20.17 9.70 -24.56
N ALA A 153 20.28 9.95 -23.25
CA ALA A 153 21.30 9.35 -22.43
C ALA A 153 21.14 7.82 -22.36
N GLU A 154 22.25 7.16 -22.14
CA GLU A 154 22.31 5.71 -21.99
C GLU A 154 23.01 5.35 -20.68
N PHE A 155 22.54 4.29 -20.04
CA PHE A 155 23.14 3.67 -18.86
C PHE A 155 23.39 2.18 -19.13
N TYR A 156 24.24 1.57 -18.35
CA TYR A 156 24.45 0.14 -18.42
C TYR A 156 24.49 -0.48 -17.02
N SER A 157 23.44 -1.20 -16.68
CA SER A 157 23.29 -1.85 -15.36
C SER A 157 23.56 -0.88 -14.20
N PRO A 158 22.83 0.25 -14.11
CA PRO A 158 22.94 1.15 -12.97
C PRO A 158 22.51 0.45 -11.68
N GLN A 159 23.29 0.56 -10.58
CA GLN A 159 23.06 -0.18 -9.33
C GLN A 159 22.84 0.71 -8.12
N GLY A 160 23.22 1.98 -8.14
CA GLY A 160 23.06 2.89 -7.01
C GLY A 160 22.47 4.22 -7.42
N LEU A 161 21.65 4.80 -6.56
CA LEU A 161 21.04 6.13 -6.72
C LEU A 161 21.22 6.98 -5.47
N ALA A 162 21.45 8.28 -5.66
CA ALA A 162 21.36 9.30 -4.63
C ALA A 162 20.80 10.59 -5.19
N VAL A 163 20.08 11.38 -4.36
CA VAL A 163 19.52 12.67 -4.77
C VAL A 163 20.02 13.75 -3.82
N ASP A 164 20.55 14.86 -4.37
CA ASP A 164 20.97 16.00 -3.57
C ASP A 164 19.81 16.99 -3.30
N LYS A 165 20.07 17.98 -2.44
CA LYS A 165 19.06 19.03 -2.10
C LYS A 165 18.67 19.92 -3.28
N ALA A 166 19.46 19.96 -4.35
CA ALA A 166 19.18 20.71 -5.57
C ALA A 166 18.33 19.89 -6.57
N GLY A 167 18.07 18.62 -6.29
CA GLY A 167 17.34 17.71 -7.15
C GLY A 167 18.20 17.09 -8.24
N ASN A 168 19.54 17.11 -8.11
CA ASN A 168 20.39 16.33 -9.00
C ASN A 168 20.40 14.87 -8.54
N VAL A 169 20.29 13.94 -9.49
CA VAL A 169 20.30 12.49 -9.23
C VAL A 169 21.65 11.92 -9.64
N TYR A 170 22.35 11.29 -8.72
CA TYR A 170 23.64 10.64 -8.94
C TYR A 170 23.44 9.13 -9.10
N ILE A 171 24.16 8.54 -10.06
CA ILE A 171 24.00 7.15 -10.46
C ILE A 171 25.36 6.45 -10.43
N ALA A 172 25.44 5.33 -9.74
CA ALA A 172 26.52 4.37 -9.91
C ALA A 172 26.22 3.50 -11.15
N ASP A 173 26.78 3.87 -12.29
CA ASP A 173 26.57 3.22 -13.58
C ASP A 173 27.55 2.04 -13.73
N ALA A 174 27.22 0.95 -13.02
CA ALA A 174 28.11 -0.16 -12.71
C ALA A 174 28.69 -0.83 -13.96
N GLY A 175 27.86 -1.12 -14.97
CA GLY A 175 28.28 -1.74 -16.22
C GLY A 175 29.19 -0.85 -17.07
N ASN A 176 29.18 0.47 -16.83
CA ASN A 176 30.09 1.42 -17.47
C ASN A 176 31.32 1.78 -16.63
N SER A 177 31.37 1.38 -15.36
CA SER A 177 32.43 1.77 -14.38
C SER A 177 32.57 3.29 -14.24
N THR A 178 31.45 3.99 -14.21
CA THR A 178 31.37 5.44 -14.10
C THR A 178 30.36 5.88 -13.05
N VAL A 179 30.54 7.10 -12.54
CA VAL A 179 29.53 7.79 -11.73
C VAL A 179 28.93 8.88 -12.60
N ARG A 180 27.61 8.85 -12.75
CA ARG A 180 26.85 9.76 -13.61
C ARG A 180 25.97 10.69 -12.78
N MET A 181 25.54 11.80 -13.36
CA MET A 181 24.62 12.75 -12.75
C MET A 181 23.54 13.15 -13.75
N ILE A 182 22.30 13.10 -13.34
CA ILE A 182 21.17 13.78 -13.99
C ILE A 182 21.02 15.12 -13.26
N SER A 183 21.24 16.22 -13.95
CA SER A 183 21.01 17.54 -13.37
C SER A 183 19.50 17.80 -13.19
N SER A 184 19.12 18.68 -12.27
CA SER A 184 17.73 19.12 -12.12
C SER A 184 17.13 19.78 -13.38
N ALA A 185 17.99 20.13 -14.37
CA ALA A 185 17.58 20.61 -15.68
C ALA A 185 17.41 19.47 -16.72
N GLY A 186 17.60 18.21 -16.35
CA GLY A 186 17.41 17.04 -17.22
C GLY A 186 18.58 16.75 -18.16
N ALA A 187 19.80 17.15 -17.83
CA ALA A 187 21.01 16.76 -18.57
C ALA A 187 21.77 15.67 -17.81
N VAL A 188 22.20 14.63 -18.52
CA VAL A 188 23.05 13.57 -17.98
C VAL A 188 24.51 13.85 -18.34
N THR A 189 25.39 13.75 -17.33
CA THR A 189 26.84 13.93 -17.48
C THR A 189 27.59 12.89 -16.68
N THR A 190 28.80 12.52 -17.15
CA THR A 190 29.73 11.68 -16.41
C THR A 190 30.51 12.51 -15.40
N VAL A 191 30.34 12.24 -14.10
CA VAL A 191 31.04 12.92 -13.00
C VAL A 191 32.48 12.44 -12.88
N ALA A 192 32.68 11.10 -12.91
CA ALA A 192 33.99 10.48 -12.78
C ALA A 192 34.03 9.08 -13.40
N GLY A 193 35.24 8.64 -13.78
CA GLY A 193 35.46 7.39 -14.47
C GLY A 193 35.53 7.56 -15.99
N VAL A 194 35.80 6.47 -16.68
CA VAL A 194 35.75 6.36 -18.16
C VAL A 194 35.01 5.10 -18.52
N ALA A 195 33.99 5.23 -19.37
CA ALA A 195 33.09 4.12 -19.70
C ALA A 195 33.87 2.90 -20.20
N LYS A 196 33.57 1.74 -19.59
CA LYS A 196 34.18 0.43 -19.91
C LYS A 196 35.71 0.35 -19.70
N VAL A 197 36.28 1.31 -18.95
CA VAL A 197 37.70 1.29 -18.57
C VAL A 197 37.81 1.05 -17.08
N TYR A 198 37.92 -0.20 -16.71
CA TYR A 198 38.02 -0.68 -15.35
C TYR A 198 39.33 -0.29 -14.70
N GLY A 199 39.34 -0.07 -13.40
CA GLY A 199 40.52 0.21 -12.61
C GLY A 199 40.22 0.75 -11.21
N THR A 200 41.29 1.17 -10.51
CA THR A 200 41.20 1.60 -9.12
C THR A 200 41.92 2.93 -8.87
N THR A 201 42.33 3.62 -9.94
CA THR A 201 43.14 4.83 -9.86
C THR A 201 42.35 6.00 -9.30
N ASP A 202 42.90 6.70 -8.32
CA ASP A 202 42.44 8.01 -7.88
C ASP A 202 42.74 9.09 -8.91
N GLY A 203 42.00 10.19 -8.92
CA GLY A 203 42.21 11.27 -9.88
C GLY A 203 41.01 12.18 -10.02
N THR A 204 41.05 13.13 -10.95
CA THR A 204 39.94 14.06 -11.17
C THR A 204 39.14 13.68 -12.41
N GLY A 205 37.83 13.54 -12.27
CA GLY A 205 36.90 13.24 -13.36
C GLY A 205 37.33 12.01 -14.16
N SER A 206 37.63 12.19 -15.44
CA SER A 206 38.07 11.11 -16.35
C SER A 206 39.48 10.55 -16.07
N ALA A 207 40.25 11.12 -15.15
CA ALA A 207 41.51 10.52 -14.70
C ALA A 207 41.30 9.39 -13.69
N ALA A 208 40.19 9.39 -12.96
CA ALA A 208 39.83 8.33 -12.03
C ALA A 208 39.35 7.07 -12.75
N ARG A 209 39.47 5.92 -12.08
CA ARG A 209 38.94 4.63 -12.54
C ARG A 209 38.17 3.96 -11.42
N PHE A 210 37.10 3.26 -11.82
CA PHE A 210 36.30 2.39 -10.93
C PHE A 210 36.32 0.97 -11.49
N SER A 211 36.18 0.01 -10.59
CA SER A 211 36.06 -1.40 -10.97
C SER A 211 34.59 -1.75 -11.28
N GLN A 212 33.72 -1.58 -10.31
CA GLN A 212 32.29 -1.76 -10.43
C GLN A 212 31.59 -0.94 -9.35
N PRO A 213 31.31 0.34 -9.58
CA PRO A 213 30.60 1.16 -8.61
C PRO A 213 29.17 0.62 -8.42
N SER A 214 28.81 0.25 -7.20
CA SER A 214 27.50 -0.37 -6.88
C SER A 214 26.57 0.57 -6.13
N GLY A 215 26.99 1.15 -5.03
CA GLY A 215 26.21 2.13 -4.28
C GLY A 215 26.77 3.54 -4.39
N VAL A 216 25.91 4.55 -4.24
CA VAL A 216 26.32 5.97 -4.16
C VAL A 216 25.44 6.70 -3.16
N VAL A 217 26.05 7.59 -2.37
CA VAL A 217 25.34 8.56 -1.51
C VAL A 217 25.99 9.94 -1.62
N VAL A 218 25.23 10.99 -1.29
CA VAL A 218 25.68 12.38 -1.35
C VAL A 218 25.56 13.05 0.02
N ASP A 219 26.62 13.72 0.46
CA ASP A 219 26.58 14.52 1.69
C ASP A 219 26.00 15.92 1.48
N SER A 220 25.77 16.67 2.58
CA SER A 220 25.21 18.03 2.54
C SER A 220 26.13 19.04 1.83
N SER A 221 27.39 18.72 1.58
CA SER A 221 28.39 19.53 0.88
C SER A 221 28.53 19.17 -0.60
N GLY A 222 27.75 18.17 -1.08
CA GLY A 222 27.79 17.69 -2.46
C GLY A 222 28.96 16.74 -2.75
N ASN A 223 29.62 16.18 -1.73
CA ASN A 223 30.57 15.10 -1.96
C ASN A 223 29.80 13.77 -2.09
N LEU A 224 30.27 12.93 -3.01
CA LEU A 224 29.71 11.58 -3.19
C LEU A 224 30.62 10.56 -2.51
N TYR A 225 29.98 9.52 -1.98
CA TYR A 225 30.66 8.33 -1.48
C TYR A 225 30.14 7.13 -2.25
N VAL A 226 31.05 6.33 -2.78
CA VAL A 226 30.76 5.26 -3.73
C VAL A 226 31.39 3.97 -3.24
N THR A 227 30.60 2.89 -3.20
CA THR A 227 31.13 1.53 -3.06
C THR A 227 31.68 1.07 -4.40
N ASP A 228 32.94 0.73 -4.46
CA ASP A 228 33.62 0.20 -5.67
C ASP A 228 33.84 -1.30 -5.46
N ALA A 229 32.76 -2.08 -5.73
CA ALA A 229 32.63 -3.45 -5.24
C ALA A 229 33.33 -4.51 -6.10
N GLY A 230 33.58 -4.28 -7.36
CA GLY A 230 34.08 -5.30 -8.30
C GLY A 230 35.33 -6.04 -7.82
N THR A 231 36.50 -5.67 -8.30
CA THR A 231 37.81 -6.18 -7.82
C THR A 231 38.51 -5.17 -6.93
N SER A 232 37.90 -4.01 -6.68
CA SER A 232 38.47 -2.92 -5.89
C SER A 232 38.30 -3.13 -4.40
N PHE A 233 37.06 -3.45 -3.96
CA PHE A 233 36.67 -3.61 -2.55
C PHE A 233 36.96 -2.38 -1.70
N THR A 234 36.65 -1.18 -2.20
CA THR A 234 36.98 0.09 -1.55
C THR A 234 35.77 1.03 -1.50
N ILE A 235 35.85 1.98 -0.57
CA ILE A 235 34.93 3.13 -0.50
C ILE A 235 35.66 4.32 -1.12
N ARG A 236 35.08 4.90 -2.20
CA ARG A 236 35.64 6.04 -2.90
C ARG A 236 34.87 7.31 -2.52
N LYS A 237 35.61 8.39 -2.30
CA LYS A 237 35.04 9.74 -2.11
C LYS A 237 35.29 10.57 -3.36
N ILE A 238 34.23 11.25 -3.84
CA ILE A 238 34.30 12.19 -4.95
C ILE A 238 33.90 13.55 -4.39
N THR A 239 34.78 14.54 -4.43
CA THR A 239 34.43 15.90 -4.02
C THR A 239 33.49 16.55 -5.03
N SER A 240 32.78 17.62 -4.64
CA SER A 240 31.95 18.42 -5.57
C SER A 240 32.74 18.98 -6.78
N GLY A 241 34.07 19.05 -6.69
CA GLY A 241 34.95 19.38 -7.82
C GLY A 241 35.39 18.18 -8.66
N GLY A 242 34.86 16.97 -8.43
CA GLY A 242 35.14 15.76 -9.19
C GLY A 242 36.46 15.06 -8.84
N VAL A 243 37.13 15.43 -7.74
CA VAL A 243 38.33 14.74 -7.27
C VAL A 243 37.96 13.45 -6.58
N VAL A 244 38.43 12.32 -7.09
CA VAL A 244 38.20 10.97 -6.54
C VAL A 244 39.38 10.54 -5.70
N THR A 245 39.12 10.08 -4.49
CA THR A 245 40.12 9.50 -3.57
C THR A 245 39.57 8.25 -2.91
N THR A 246 40.44 7.32 -2.53
CA THR A 246 40.07 6.15 -1.75
C THR A 246 39.95 6.54 -0.28
N LEU A 247 38.76 6.45 0.32
CA LEU A 247 38.49 6.75 1.72
C LEU A 247 38.88 5.59 2.65
N ALA A 248 38.48 4.37 2.27
CA ALA A 248 38.76 3.16 3.05
C ALA A 248 38.81 1.92 2.17
N GLY A 249 39.52 0.90 2.64
CA GLY A 249 39.75 -0.36 1.94
C GLY A 249 41.09 -0.42 1.22
N THR A 250 41.55 -1.64 0.95
CA THR A 250 42.77 -1.93 0.21
C THR A 250 42.41 -2.59 -1.12
N HIS A 251 42.81 -1.98 -2.24
CA HIS A 251 42.52 -2.48 -3.59
C HIS A 251 42.95 -3.94 -3.75
N GLY A 252 42.02 -4.78 -4.19
CA GLY A 252 42.21 -6.19 -4.44
C GLY A 252 42.29 -7.07 -3.19
N ALA A 253 42.17 -6.49 -1.98
CA ALA A 253 42.07 -7.26 -0.76
C ALA A 253 40.60 -7.55 -0.45
N PHE A 254 40.26 -8.83 -0.34
CA PHE A 254 38.93 -9.32 -0.01
C PHE A 254 38.88 -9.86 1.42
N GLY A 255 37.91 -9.46 2.23
CA GLY A 255 37.72 -9.94 3.61
C GLY A 255 36.96 -8.95 4.48
N ASN A 256 37.06 -9.13 5.81
CA ASN A 256 36.32 -8.36 6.81
C ASN A 256 37.26 -7.93 7.94
N VAL A 257 38.15 -6.99 7.67
CA VAL A 257 39.06 -6.45 8.67
C VAL A 257 38.67 -5.02 9.02
N ASP A 258 38.42 -4.75 10.29
CA ASP A 258 38.24 -3.41 10.83
C ASP A 258 39.58 -2.65 10.85
N GLY A 259 39.52 -1.32 10.68
CA GLY A 259 40.73 -0.50 10.61
C GLY A 259 40.44 0.88 10.06
N THR A 260 41.48 1.70 9.89
CA THR A 260 41.34 3.06 9.35
C THR A 260 42.01 3.16 7.97
N GLY A 261 41.23 3.71 7.02
CA GLY A 261 41.71 3.89 5.64
C GLY A 261 42.11 2.58 4.98
N ALA A 262 43.36 2.48 4.49
CA ALA A 262 43.89 1.27 3.85
C ALA A 262 44.11 0.07 4.80
N ALA A 263 44.00 0.25 6.09
CA ALA A 263 44.09 -0.88 7.05
C ALA A 263 42.78 -1.70 7.09
N ALA A 264 41.65 -1.13 6.63
CA ALA A 264 40.41 -1.85 6.53
C ALA A 264 40.36 -2.73 5.28
N VAL A 265 39.62 -3.86 5.37
CA VAL A 265 39.37 -4.76 4.25
C VAL A 265 37.87 -5.02 4.17
N PHE A 266 37.32 -4.99 2.96
CA PHE A 266 35.92 -5.23 2.67
C PHE A 266 35.70 -6.50 1.85
N GLY A 267 34.54 -7.14 2.04
CA GLY A 267 33.97 -8.12 1.12
C GLY A 267 33.22 -7.43 -0.04
N TYR A 268 32.29 -8.14 -0.67
CA TYR A 268 31.40 -7.54 -1.68
C TYR A 268 30.46 -6.53 -1.05
N GLN A 269 30.62 -5.23 -1.39
CA GLN A 269 29.75 -4.17 -0.91
C GLN A 269 28.49 -4.10 -1.80
N ASN A 270 27.31 -4.17 -1.18
CA ASN A 270 26.02 -4.04 -1.85
C ASN A 270 25.52 -2.59 -1.78
N GLY A 271 24.97 -2.19 -0.66
CA GLY A 271 24.40 -0.85 -0.43
C GLY A 271 25.29 0.05 0.41
N ILE A 272 25.03 1.36 0.34
CA ILE A 272 25.66 2.40 1.15
C ILE A 272 24.64 3.44 1.56
N ALA A 273 24.69 3.92 2.80
CA ALA A 273 23.90 5.03 3.33
C ALA A 273 24.78 6.00 4.10
N ILE A 274 24.31 7.23 4.32
CA ILE A 274 25.03 8.27 5.05
C ILE A 274 24.12 8.91 6.11
N ASP A 275 24.64 9.10 7.33
CA ASP A 275 23.94 9.84 8.38
C ASP A 275 24.21 11.35 8.32
N ALA A 276 23.52 12.12 9.18
CA ALA A 276 23.70 13.58 9.27
C ALA A 276 25.09 14.00 9.79
N SER A 277 25.82 13.09 10.44
CA SER A 277 27.17 13.28 10.96
C SER A 277 28.25 12.96 9.93
N GLY A 278 27.85 12.41 8.77
CA GLY A 278 28.75 11.98 7.71
C GLY A 278 29.35 10.60 7.92
N ASN A 279 28.82 9.78 8.83
CA ASN A 279 29.17 8.37 8.92
C ASN A 279 28.47 7.59 7.80
N LEU A 280 29.18 6.66 7.21
CA LEU A 280 28.67 5.78 6.16
C LEU A 280 28.34 4.41 6.76
N PHE A 281 27.23 3.84 6.28
CA PHE A 281 26.81 2.47 6.61
C PHE A 281 26.82 1.64 5.34
N VAL A 282 27.45 0.47 5.37
CA VAL A 282 27.65 -0.38 4.19
C VAL A 282 27.21 -1.81 4.50
N THR A 283 26.35 -2.35 3.65
CA THR A 283 26.00 -3.78 3.64
C THR A 283 27.01 -4.56 2.82
N GLN A 284 27.33 -5.77 3.26
CA GLN A 284 28.21 -6.68 2.53
C GLN A 284 27.56 -8.05 2.34
N GLY A 285 27.76 -8.65 1.17
CA GLY A 285 27.23 -9.95 0.82
C GLY A 285 27.76 -11.14 1.65
N ASP A 286 28.71 -10.90 2.54
CA ASP A 286 29.20 -11.85 3.54
C ASP A 286 28.55 -11.66 4.92
N ASP A 287 27.30 -11.17 4.93
CA ASP A 287 26.35 -11.14 6.06
C ASP A 287 26.71 -10.15 7.18
N VAL A 288 27.39 -9.03 6.85
CA VAL A 288 27.77 -8.01 7.85
C VAL A 288 27.33 -6.59 7.43
N ILE A 289 27.18 -5.74 8.45
CA ILE A 289 26.99 -4.30 8.31
C ILE A 289 28.22 -3.58 8.88
N ARG A 290 28.79 -2.66 8.07
CA ARG A 290 29.97 -1.88 8.45
C ARG A 290 29.60 -0.41 8.61
N GLU A 291 30.19 0.24 9.62
CA GLU A 291 30.16 1.69 9.79
C GLU A 291 31.53 2.27 9.44
N ILE A 292 31.56 3.37 8.67
CA ILE A 292 32.77 4.09 8.31
C ILE A 292 32.59 5.54 8.77
N THR A 293 33.42 5.99 9.68
CA THR A 293 33.40 7.41 10.10
C THR A 293 33.89 8.33 8.97
N SER A 294 33.58 9.63 9.07
CA SER A 294 34.08 10.64 8.13
C SER A 294 35.62 10.69 8.01
N ALA A 295 36.35 10.17 9.04
CA ALA A 295 37.81 10.03 9.06
C ALA A 295 38.29 8.70 8.44
N GLY A 296 37.40 7.83 7.94
CA GLY A 296 37.73 6.55 7.33
C GLY A 296 38.01 5.41 8.31
N ALA A 297 37.65 5.54 9.61
CA ALA A 297 37.69 4.42 10.53
C ALA A 297 36.49 3.48 10.26
N VAL A 298 36.79 2.21 10.01
CA VAL A 298 35.82 1.15 9.69
C VAL A 298 35.64 0.21 10.84
N THR A 299 34.41 -0.05 11.22
CA THR A 299 34.02 -1.02 12.25
C THR A 299 32.86 -1.90 11.80
N THR A 300 32.90 -3.18 12.17
CA THR A 300 31.76 -4.10 11.99
C THR A 300 30.76 -3.86 13.12
N ILE A 301 29.56 -3.36 12.75
CA ILE A 301 28.54 -2.99 13.76
C ILE A 301 27.48 -4.09 13.96
N ALA A 302 27.30 -4.99 12.98
CA ALA A 302 26.38 -6.13 13.09
C ALA A 302 26.75 -7.22 12.10
N GLY A 303 26.31 -8.44 12.40
CA GLY A 303 26.62 -9.64 11.63
C GLY A 303 27.90 -10.35 12.08
N THR A 304 28.03 -11.57 11.64
CA THR A 304 29.26 -12.38 11.77
C THR A 304 29.67 -12.83 10.39
N PRO A 305 30.88 -12.44 9.89
CA PRO A 305 31.28 -12.72 8.52
C PRO A 305 31.11 -14.17 8.11
N GLY A 306 30.38 -14.41 7.00
CA GLY A 306 30.10 -15.73 6.45
C GLY A 306 29.18 -16.59 7.31
N THR A 307 28.49 -16.03 8.31
CA THR A 307 27.51 -16.73 9.13
C THR A 307 26.12 -16.22 8.82
N THR A 308 25.44 -16.92 7.93
CA THR A 308 24.07 -16.65 7.51
C THR A 308 23.08 -16.91 8.63
N GLY A 309 22.06 -16.08 8.77
CA GLY A 309 20.96 -16.30 9.74
C GLY A 309 19.97 -15.13 9.73
N SER A 310 18.94 -15.22 10.58
CA SER A 310 17.88 -14.22 10.69
C SER A 310 17.66 -13.75 12.12
N THR A 311 18.58 -14.07 13.03
CA THR A 311 18.42 -13.76 14.45
C THR A 311 18.52 -12.26 14.71
N ASP A 312 17.55 -11.73 15.44
CA ASP A 312 17.62 -10.39 16.01
C ASP A 312 18.67 -10.35 17.15
N GLY A 313 19.33 -9.21 17.31
CA GLY A 313 20.34 -9.12 18.36
C GLY A 313 21.26 -7.92 18.26
N THR A 314 22.27 -7.91 19.11
CA THR A 314 23.25 -6.81 19.23
C THR A 314 24.60 -7.22 18.68
N GLY A 315 25.16 -6.42 17.80
CA GLY A 315 26.46 -6.65 17.17
C GLY A 315 26.52 -7.99 16.44
N ALA A 316 27.54 -8.81 16.71
CA ALA A 316 27.73 -10.12 16.08
C ALA A 316 26.60 -11.15 16.34
N LYS A 317 25.66 -10.86 17.26
CA LYS A 317 24.50 -11.73 17.53
C LYS A 317 23.36 -11.49 16.56
N ALA A 318 23.29 -10.31 15.95
CA ALA A 318 22.36 -10.07 14.83
C ALA A 318 22.92 -10.79 13.60
N LEU A 319 22.14 -11.69 13.01
CA LEU A 319 22.55 -12.40 11.82
C LEU A 319 21.71 -11.95 10.62
N PHE A 320 22.33 -11.98 9.45
CA PHE A 320 21.75 -11.58 8.17
C PHE A 320 21.95 -12.68 7.12
N ASN A 321 21.27 -12.54 5.99
CA ASN A 321 21.43 -13.41 4.83
C ASN A 321 21.43 -12.56 3.57
N ASP A 322 22.62 -12.23 3.04
CA ASP A 322 22.84 -11.37 1.89
C ASP A 322 22.14 -9.99 2.05
N PRO A 323 22.51 -9.20 3.10
CA PRO A 323 21.94 -7.87 3.29
C PRO A 323 22.31 -6.98 2.11
N TYR A 324 21.31 -6.35 1.46
CA TYR A 324 21.52 -5.66 0.19
C TYR A 324 21.33 -4.14 0.32
N GLY A 325 20.11 -3.63 0.34
CA GLY A 325 19.82 -2.21 0.48
C GLY A 325 19.99 -1.73 1.91
N ILE A 326 20.39 -0.48 2.07
CA ILE A 326 20.52 0.17 3.37
C ILE A 326 20.14 1.63 3.26
N ALA A 327 19.43 2.16 4.26
CA ALA A 327 19.10 3.58 4.36
C ALA A 327 19.22 4.05 5.81
N VAL A 328 19.45 5.35 5.98
CA VAL A 328 19.51 6.02 7.29
C VAL A 328 18.54 7.20 7.27
N ASP A 329 17.70 7.30 8.30
CA ASP A 329 16.78 8.43 8.45
C ASP A 329 17.47 9.64 9.13
N ALA A 330 16.76 10.76 9.20
CA ALA A 330 17.27 11.98 9.83
C ALA A 330 17.59 11.84 11.34
N SER A 331 17.03 10.82 11.99
CA SER A 331 17.27 10.51 13.40
C SER A 331 18.47 9.56 13.62
N GLY A 332 19.09 9.08 12.54
CA GLY A 332 20.19 8.12 12.57
C GLY A 332 19.74 6.66 12.73
N ASN A 333 18.45 6.36 12.50
CA ASN A 333 17.97 4.98 12.46
C ASN A 333 18.42 4.33 11.14
N VAL A 334 18.87 3.08 11.23
CA VAL A 334 19.38 2.32 10.08
C VAL A 334 18.36 1.24 9.70
N PHE A 335 18.04 1.17 8.42
CA PHE A 335 17.14 0.16 7.85
C PHE A 335 17.89 -0.65 6.80
N VAL A 336 17.68 -1.97 6.80
CA VAL A 336 18.40 -2.92 5.94
C VAL A 336 17.42 -3.87 5.29
N SER A 337 17.51 -4.04 3.97
CA SER A 337 16.87 -5.16 3.28
C SER A 337 17.72 -6.42 3.48
N ASP A 338 17.23 -7.34 4.31
CA ASP A 338 17.84 -8.64 4.58
C ASP A 338 17.34 -9.63 3.53
N SER A 339 17.96 -9.55 2.35
CA SER A 339 17.41 -9.93 1.04
C SER A 339 16.93 -11.37 0.99
N ARG A 340 17.76 -12.34 1.39
CA ARG A 340 17.44 -13.77 1.34
C ARG A 340 16.73 -14.28 2.59
N ASN A 341 16.57 -13.42 3.60
CA ASN A 341 15.66 -13.67 4.72
C ASN A 341 14.25 -13.15 4.43
N TYR A 342 14.05 -12.38 3.35
CA TYR A 342 12.75 -11.79 2.98
C TYR A 342 12.21 -10.88 4.07
N THR A 343 13.11 -10.12 4.74
CA THR A 343 12.77 -9.23 5.85
C THR A 343 13.40 -7.87 5.71
N VAL A 344 12.75 -6.86 6.26
CA VAL A 344 13.35 -5.54 6.49
C VAL A 344 13.73 -5.46 7.95
N ARG A 345 15.02 -5.19 8.20
CA ARG A 345 15.60 -5.08 9.53
C ARG A 345 15.80 -3.61 9.88
N GLU A 346 15.69 -3.30 11.15
CA GLU A 346 15.81 -1.93 11.66
C GLU A 346 16.72 -1.84 12.88
N ARG A 347 17.39 -0.70 13.03
CA ARG A 347 18.14 -0.31 14.19
C ARG A 347 17.83 1.14 14.54
N TYR A 348 17.38 1.40 15.74
CA TYR A 348 17.15 2.77 16.22
C TYR A 348 18.36 3.33 16.97
N ALA A 349 18.69 4.60 16.70
CA ALA A 349 19.76 5.34 17.37
C ALA A 349 19.45 5.58 18.86
N ALA A 350 18.16 5.70 19.20
CA ALA A 350 17.67 5.83 20.57
C ALA A 350 17.00 4.53 21.05
N ALA A 351 16.81 4.39 22.36
CA ALA A 351 16.06 3.27 22.93
C ALA A 351 14.61 3.26 22.41
N ILE A 352 14.15 2.10 21.97
CA ILE A 352 12.77 1.91 21.46
C ILE A 352 11.76 2.26 22.56
N SER A 353 10.74 3.04 22.24
CA SER A 353 9.66 3.44 23.16
C SER A 353 8.32 3.50 22.45
N ALA A 354 7.24 3.09 23.12
CA ALA A 354 5.88 3.27 22.63
C ALA A 354 5.55 4.77 22.45
N PRO A 355 4.61 5.12 21.58
CA PRO A 355 4.18 6.51 21.41
C PRO A 355 3.60 7.08 22.69
N SER A 356 3.88 8.36 22.94
CA SER A 356 3.25 9.15 23.99
C SER A 356 2.87 10.52 23.46
N ILE A 357 1.68 11.02 23.81
CA ILE A 357 1.22 12.36 23.42
C ILE A 357 1.68 13.34 24.50
N GLY A 358 2.51 14.28 24.11
CA GLY A 358 3.01 15.35 24.97
C GLY A 358 2.13 16.60 24.95
N THR A 359 1.47 16.86 23.80
CA THR A 359 0.49 17.97 23.64
C THR A 359 -0.74 17.43 22.93
N GLU A 360 -1.87 17.50 23.63
CA GLU A 360 -3.16 17.11 23.11
C GLU A 360 -3.70 18.16 22.11
N PRO A 361 -4.50 17.75 21.11
CA PRO A 361 -5.19 18.69 20.22
C PRO A 361 -6.13 19.60 21.01
N ALA A 362 -6.09 20.90 20.71
CA ALA A 362 -6.98 21.87 21.34
C ALA A 362 -8.26 22.06 20.55
N SER A 363 -9.41 22.19 21.25
CA SER A 363 -10.69 22.52 20.60
C SER A 363 -10.62 23.87 19.87
N GLN A 364 -11.31 23.94 18.73
CA GLN A 364 -11.30 25.07 17.81
C GLN A 364 -12.72 25.63 17.63
N SER A 365 -12.80 26.92 17.32
CA SER A 365 -14.06 27.58 16.93
C SER A 365 -13.81 28.37 15.65
N ALA A 366 -14.48 28.01 14.56
CA ALA A 366 -14.34 28.65 13.26
C ALA A 366 -15.72 28.87 12.63
N ALA A 367 -15.94 30.01 11.98
CA ALA A 367 -17.15 30.25 11.19
C ALA A 367 -17.20 29.29 9.98
N ILE A 368 -18.40 28.98 9.50
CA ILE A 368 -18.57 28.26 8.22
C ILE A 368 -17.90 29.09 7.10
N GLY A 369 -17.11 28.43 6.25
CA GLY A 369 -16.21 29.08 5.26
C GLY A 369 -14.87 29.53 5.80
N GLY A 370 -14.63 29.46 7.12
CA GLY A 370 -13.37 29.75 7.76
C GLY A 370 -12.39 28.58 7.77
N SER A 371 -11.27 28.71 8.47
CA SER A 371 -10.31 27.63 8.63
C SER A 371 -10.13 27.22 10.08
N ALA A 372 -9.83 25.94 10.32
CA ALA A 372 -9.47 25.39 11.62
C ALA A 372 -8.20 24.53 11.48
N THR A 373 -7.36 24.53 12.53
CA THR A 373 -6.12 23.76 12.53
C THR A 373 -5.95 23.06 13.88
N PHE A 374 -5.85 21.74 13.85
CA PHE A 374 -5.52 20.91 15.00
C PHE A 374 -4.07 20.48 14.92
N THR A 375 -3.38 20.47 16.06
CA THR A 375 -1.99 20.03 16.15
C THR A 375 -1.83 19.14 17.36
N VAL A 376 -1.11 18.04 17.18
CA VAL A 376 -0.69 17.13 18.23
C VAL A 376 0.84 17.11 18.29
N ALA A 377 1.42 17.04 19.48
CA ALA A 377 2.84 16.73 19.62
C ALA A 377 2.98 15.39 20.34
N ALA A 378 3.63 14.46 19.68
CA ALA A 378 3.87 13.12 20.23
C ALA A 378 5.35 12.73 20.08
N ALA A 379 5.82 11.88 20.99
CA ALA A 379 7.14 11.30 20.98
C ALA A 379 7.05 9.77 21.03
N GLY A 380 8.06 9.10 20.49
CA GLY A 380 8.19 7.65 20.46
C GLY A 380 9.40 7.26 19.61
N VAL A 381 9.93 6.07 19.82
CA VAL A 381 11.01 5.51 19.00
C VAL A 381 10.57 4.11 18.58
N PRO A 382 10.37 3.88 17.28
CA PRO A 382 10.50 4.81 16.13
C PRO A 382 9.57 6.04 16.22
N ALA A 383 9.87 7.04 15.39
CA ALA A 383 9.00 8.21 15.26
C ALA A 383 7.59 7.76 14.88
N PRO A 384 6.55 8.23 15.60
CA PRO A 384 5.20 7.72 15.38
C PRO A 384 4.56 8.23 14.10
N SER A 385 3.70 7.41 13.51
CA SER A 385 2.73 7.77 12.49
C SER A 385 1.45 8.30 13.12
N TYR A 386 0.64 9.04 12.34
CA TYR A 386 -0.58 9.69 12.78
C TYR A 386 -1.75 9.30 11.89
N GLN A 387 -2.95 9.25 12.46
CA GLN A 387 -4.21 9.15 11.73
C GLN A 387 -5.27 9.95 12.49
N TRP A 388 -5.76 11.04 11.87
CA TRP A 388 -6.85 11.83 12.42
C TRP A 388 -8.21 11.18 12.15
N LEU A 389 -9.12 11.34 13.12
CA LEU A 389 -10.48 10.86 13.06
C LEU A 389 -11.45 12.01 13.37
N LEU A 390 -12.59 12.03 12.69
CA LEU A 390 -13.74 12.88 13.00
C LEU A 390 -14.88 12.00 13.49
N ASN A 391 -15.36 12.24 14.70
CA ASN A 391 -16.43 11.46 15.35
C ASN A 391 -16.15 9.94 15.35
N GLY A 392 -14.85 9.54 15.48
CA GLY A 392 -14.41 8.15 15.48
C GLY A 392 -14.13 7.55 14.10
N SER A 393 -14.50 8.24 13.01
CA SER A 393 -14.21 7.80 11.64
C SER A 393 -12.90 8.38 11.12
N ALA A 394 -12.04 7.57 10.52
CA ALA A 394 -10.76 8.02 9.98
C ALA A 394 -10.95 9.05 8.84
N ILE A 395 -10.20 10.17 8.93
CA ILE A 395 -10.16 11.17 7.87
C ILE A 395 -9.11 10.73 6.84
N PRO A 396 -9.49 10.45 5.59
CA PRO A 396 -8.54 9.99 4.57
C PRO A 396 -7.36 10.95 4.43
N TRP A 397 -6.14 10.39 4.34
CA TRP A 397 -4.88 11.12 4.14
C TRP A 397 -4.49 12.11 5.26
N ALA A 398 -5.22 12.17 6.34
CA ALA A 398 -4.91 13.00 7.50
C ALA A 398 -3.87 12.32 8.40
N THR A 399 -2.64 12.20 7.91
CA THR A 399 -1.53 11.43 8.53
C THR A 399 -0.39 12.30 9.03
N ASN A 400 -0.56 13.63 9.04
CA ASN A 400 0.42 14.55 9.58
C ASN A 400 0.11 14.91 11.05
N PRO A 401 1.09 15.35 11.85
CA PRO A 401 0.83 15.84 13.21
C PRO A 401 -0.06 17.10 13.27
N THR A 402 -0.29 17.74 12.13
CA THR A 402 -1.19 18.90 11.99
C THR A 402 -2.26 18.59 10.96
N LEU A 403 -3.52 18.76 11.34
CA LEU A 403 -4.70 18.69 10.47
C LEU A 403 -5.23 20.09 10.23
N THR A 404 -5.26 20.56 8.99
CA THR A 404 -5.87 21.83 8.59
C THR A 404 -7.12 21.60 7.77
N ILE A 405 -8.21 22.26 8.16
CA ILE A 405 -9.49 22.30 7.45
C ILE A 405 -9.61 23.71 6.88
N PRO A 406 -9.32 23.94 5.60
CA PRO A 406 -9.21 25.29 5.03
C PRO A 406 -10.56 25.98 4.80
N ASP A 407 -11.64 25.19 4.69
CA ASP A 407 -13.01 25.64 4.43
C ASP A 407 -13.97 24.86 5.32
N VAL A 408 -14.22 25.36 6.53
CA VAL A 408 -15.06 24.69 7.52
C VAL A 408 -16.51 24.67 7.06
N GLN A 409 -17.07 23.47 6.90
CA GLN A 409 -18.47 23.21 6.60
C GLN A 409 -19.20 22.65 7.83
N ALA A 410 -20.52 22.64 7.83
CA ALA A 410 -21.32 22.08 8.92
C ALA A 410 -20.98 20.59 9.19
N THR A 411 -20.63 19.85 8.15
CA THR A 411 -20.19 18.44 8.20
C THR A 411 -18.83 18.24 8.83
N ASN A 412 -18.01 19.29 8.95
CA ASN A 412 -16.72 19.24 9.63
C ASN A 412 -16.84 19.48 11.14
N LEU A 413 -18.01 19.91 11.63
CA LEU A 413 -18.20 20.16 13.07
C LEU A 413 -18.30 18.83 13.82
N GLY A 414 -17.60 18.71 14.95
CA GLY A 414 -17.58 17.48 15.73
C GLY A 414 -16.33 17.28 16.56
N SER A 415 -16.11 16.06 17.01
CA SER A 415 -14.98 15.66 17.84
C SER A 415 -13.85 15.09 16.99
N TYR A 416 -12.68 15.69 17.07
CA TYR A 416 -11.46 15.25 16.41
C TYR A 416 -10.56 14.53 17.40
N THR A 417 -10.09 13.36 17.02
CA THR A 417 -9.05 12.60 17.74
C THR A 417 -7.95 12.22 16.77
N VAL A 418 -6.77 11.91 17.28
CA VAL A 418 -5.66 11.37 16.46
C VAL A 418 -5.10 10.12 17.10
N THR A 419 -5.03 9.04 16.34
CA THR A 419 -4.29 7.84 16.72
C THR A 419 -2.83 8.02 16.31
N VAL A 420 -1.94 7.83 17.29
CA VAL A 420 -0.48 7.95 17.16
C VAL A 420 0.11 6.57 17.38
N ALA A 421 0.83 6.01 16.41
CA ALA A 421 1.29 4.63 16.44
C ALA A 421 2.73 4.47 15.92
N ASN A 422 3.47 3.51 16.50
CA ASN A 422 4.72 2.99 15.98
C ASN A 422 4.80 1.46 16.20
N SER A 423 5.90 0.81 15.84
CA SER A 423 6.10 -0.64 16.02
C SER A 423 6.02 -1.11 17.49
N SER A 424 6.13 -0.20 18.46
CA SER A 424 6.08 -0.49 19.90
C SER A 424 4.70 -0.28 20.54
N GLY A 425 3.71 0.21 19.78
CA GLY A 425 2.35 0.41 20.27
C GLY A 425 1.61 1.60 19.66
N SER A 426 0.44 1.92 20.21
CA SER A 426 -0.36 3.06 19.80
C SER A 426 -1.04 3.75 20.98
N VAL A 427 -1.35 5.04 20.82
CA VAL A 427 -2.10 5.87 21.75
C VAL A 427 -3.04 6.77 20.96
N THR A 428 -4.25 7.03 21.49
CA THR A 428 -5.22 7.94 20.86
C THR A 428 -5.37 9.18 21.76
N SER A 429 -5.42 10.36 21.15
CA SER A 429 -5.59 11.63 21.85
C SER A 429 -6.96 11.77 22.54
N ALA A 430 -7.04 12.69 23.47
CA ALA A 430 -8.33 13.25 23.91
C ALA A 430 -9.08 13.90 22.73
N GLY A 431 -10.41 13.95 22.82
CA GLY A 431 -11.24 14.58 21.79
C GLY A 431 -11.14 16.11 21.82
N ALA A 432 -10.81 16.73 20.69
CA ALA A 432 -10.83 18.17 20.46
C ALA A 432 -12.05 18.54 19.61
N THR A 433 -12.90 19.46 20.06
CA THR A 433 -14.14 19.82 19.36
C THR A 433 -13.90 20.95 18.36
N LEU A 434 -14.38 20.81 17.12
CA LEU A 434 -14.58 21.92 16.19
C LEU A 434 -16.04 22.40 16.32
N SER A 435 -16.20 23.66 16.69
CA SER A 435 -17.50 24.35 16.79
C SER A 435 -17.57 25.56 15.85
N SER A 436 -18.77 26.03 15.52
CA SER A 436 -18.95 27.28 14.77
C SER A 436 -19.70 28.31 15.61
N PRO A 437 -19.24 29.59 15.65
CA PRO A 437 -19.96 30.64 16.36
C PRO A 437 -21.38 30.82 15.80
N GLY A 438 -22.40 30.78 16.68
CA GLY A 438 -23.81 30.95 16.31
C GLY A 438 -24.51 29.67 15.81
N VAL A 439 -23.81 28.58 15.66
CA VAL A 439 -24.37 27.24 15.48
C VAL A 439 -24.25 26.54 16.83
N ALA A 440 -25.37 26.23 17.49
CA ALA A 440 -25.34 25.37 18.67
C ALA A 440 -24.62 24.07 18.28
N PRO A 441 -23.78 23.47 19.15
CA PRO A 441 -23.21 22.16 18.87
C PRO A 441 -24.38 21.24 18.56
N VAL A 442 -24.49 20.86 17.29
CA VAL A 442 -25.35 19.76 16.91
C VAL A 442 -24.68 18.56 17.56
N VAL A 443 -25.25 18.08 18.68
CA VAL A 443 -25.06 16.68 19.03
C VAL A 443 -25.53 15.98 17.76
N PRO A 444 -24.67 15.26 17.02
CA PRO A 444 -25.11 14.59 15.80
C PRO A 444 -26.33 13.78 16.22
N ALA A 445 -27.49 14.03 15.59
CA ALA A 445 -28.57 13.08 15.69
C ALA A 445 -27.94 11.73 15.31
N PRO A 446 -28.19 10.65 16.06
CA PRO A 446 -27.64 9.35 15.73
C PRO A 446 -27.86 9.14 14.24
N SER A 447 -26.77 8.81 13.53
CA SER A 447 -26.80 8.68 12.07
C SER A 447 -27.96 7.77 11.70
N PRO A 448 -28.88 8.18 10.83
CA PRO A 448 -29.99 7.33 10.42
C PRO A 448 -29.40 6.00 9.92
N ALA A 449 -30.10 4.93 10.22
CA ALA A 449 -29.78 3.63 9.67
C ALA A 449 -29.90 3.67 8.15
N ARG A 450 -29.02 2.98 7.44
CA ARG A 450 -29.03 2.90 5.99
C ARG A 450 -28.35 1.65 5.48
N LEU A 451 -28.68 1.25 4.26
CA LEU A 451 -27.96 0.23 3.52
C LEU A 451 -26.65 0.83 2.95
N VAL A 452 -25.51 0.39 3.46
CA VAL A 452 -24.20 0.91 3.01
C VAL A 452 -23.45 -0.03 2.06
N ASN A 453 -23.79 -1.32 2.11
CA ASN A 453 -23.24 -2.33 1.23
C ASN A 453 -24.27 -3.45 1.04
N ILE A 454 -24.36 -3.94 -0.18
CA ILE A 454 -24.96 -5.24 -0.48
C ILE A 454 -24.07 -5.97 -1.49
N SER A 455 -23.86 -7.25 -1.19
CA SER A 455 -23.11 -8.17 -2.04
C SER A 455 -23.99 -9.35 -2.40
N SER A 456 -23.76 -9.94 -3.55
CA SER A 456 -24.42 -11.19 -3.95
C SER A 456 -23.43 -12.14 -4.59
N ARG A 457 -23.45 -13.38 -4.12
CA ARG A 457 -22.60 -14.45 -4.65
C ARG A 457 -23.45 -15.51 -5.32
N ALA A 458 -23.18 -15.77 -6.60
CA ALA A 458 -23.86 -16.80 -7.35
C ALA A 458 -23.00 -17.36 -8.48
N SER A 459 -23.49 -18.43 -9.13
CA SER A 459 -22.87 -18.98 -10.33
C SER A 459 -23.21 -18.11 -11.55
N VAL A 460 -22.18 -17.77 -12.32
CA VAL A 460 -22.26 -17.08 -13.62
C VAL A 460 -22.06 -18.12 -14.72
N SER A 461 -22.97 -18.15 -15.68
CA SER A 461 -22.91 -18.99 -16.87
C SER A 461 -22.95 -18.12 -18.13
N THR A 462 -22.96 -18.74 -19.32
CA THR A 462 -22.96 -18.03 -20.61
C THR A 462 -24.35 -17.55 -20.99
N GLY A 463 -24.44 -16.45 -21.73
CA GLY A 463 -25.68 -15.93 -22.31
C GLY A 463 -26.64 -15.32 -21.30
N ALA A 464 -27.86 -15.82 -21.19
CA ALA A 464 -28.93 -15.27 -20.34
C ALA A 464 -28.72 -15.49 -18.84
N ASP A 465 -27.74 -16.29 -18.45
CA ASP A 465 -27.43 -16.67 -17.07
C ASP A 465 -26.29 -15.81 -16.46
N ALA A 466 -26.06 -14.62 -16.99
CA ALA A 466 -25.22 -13.61 -16.36
C ALA A 466 -25.81 -13.20 -15.02
N MET A 467 -24.96 -12.92 -14.02
CA MET A 467 -25.42 -12.35 -12.76
C MET A 467 -25.82 -10.90 -12.98
N ILE A 468 -27.01 -10.53 -12.53
CA ILE A 468 -27.57 -9.20 -12.69
C ILE A 468 -27.87 -8.61 -11.32
N ALA A 469 -27.20 -7.52 -10.97
CA ALA A 469 -27.42 -6.76 -9.74
C ALA A 469 -28.06 -5.41 -10.09
N GLY A 470 -29.33 -5.23 -9.70
CA GLY A 470 -30.05 -3.96 -9.83
C GLY A 470 -29.94 -3.16 -8.54
N PHE A 471 -29.84 -1.83 -8.62
CA PHE A 471 -29.86 -0.96 -7.45
C PHE A 471 -30.46 0.41 -7.76
N VAL A 472 -30.92 1.10 -6.72
CA VAL A 472 -31.54 2.43 -6.82
C VAL A 472 -30.74 3.41 -5.96
N VAL A 473 -30.32 4.49 -6.59
CA VAL A 473 -29.78 5.67 -5.93
C VAL A 473 -30.94 6.66 -5.72
N SER A 474 -31.19 7.01 -4.47
CA SER A 474 -32.22 7.97 -4.06
C SER A 474 -31.59 9.25 -3.54
N GLY A 475 -32.25 10.38 -3.76
CA GLY A 475 -31.77 11.69 -3.32
C GLY A 475 -32.38 12.84 -4.11
N PRO A 476 -32.05 14.11 -3.78
CA PRO A 476 -32.46 15.29 -4.55
C PRO A 476 -32.02 15.21 -6.01
N ALA A 477 -32.79 15.80 -6.93
CA ALA A 477 -32.57 15.69 -8.38
C ALA A 477 -31.17 16.16 -8.88
N ASN A 478 -30.47 16.99 -8.09
CA ASN A 478 -29.14 17.50 -8.43
C ASN A 478 -28.03 16.90 -7.55
N SER A 479 -28.32 15.84 -6.77
CA SER A 479 -27.31 15.11 -6.00
C SER A 479 -26.67 14.03 -6.88
N THR A 480 -25.49 13.58 -6.47
CA THR A 480 -24.83 12.39 -7.00
C THR A 480 -24.31 11.56 -5.85
N GLU A 481 -24.33 10.25 -6.00
CA GLU A 481 -23.71 9.29 -5.10
C GLU A 481 -22.50 8.67 -5.77
N GLN A 482 -21.38 8.61 -5.05
CA GLN A 482 -20.23 7.85 -5.52
C GLN A 482 -20.37 6.39 -5.07
N VAL A 483 -20.40 5.51 -6.06
CA VAL A 483 -20.67 4.08 -5.87
C VAL A 483 -19.47 3.28 -6.36
N LEU A 484 -18.99 2.39 -5.50
CA LEU A 484 -18.01 1.37 -5.85
C LEU A 484 -18.77 0.08 -6.20
N ILE A 485 -18.59 -0.41 -7.43
CA ILE A 485 -19.22 -1.63 -7.92
C ILE A 485 -18.11 -2.62 -8.27
N ARG A 486 -18.21 -3.85 -7.77
CA ARG A 486 -17.18 -4.88 -7.98
C ARG A 486 -17.81 -6.14 -8.56
N GLY A 487 -17.14 -6.74 -9.52
CA GLY A 487 -17.42 -8.08 -10.07
C GLY A 487 -16.23 -8.99 -9.75
N VAL A 488 -16.28 -9.67 -8.62
CA VAL A 488 -15.14 -10.42 -8.08
C VAL A 488 -15.22 -11.89 -8.47
N GLY A 489 -14.15 -12.41 -9.00
CA GLY A 489 -13.98 -13.81 -9.38
C GLY A 489 -12.70 -14.40 -8.80
N PRO A 490 -11.51 -14.18 -9.41
CA PRO A 490 -10.26 -14.80 -8.98
C PRO A 490 -9.90 -14.53 -7.51
N SER A 491 -10.18 -13.34 -7.00
CA SER A 491 -9.94 -12.99 -5.59
C SER A 491 -10.83 -13.73 -4.59
N LEU A 492 -11.77 -14.58 -5.03
CA LEU A 492 -12.54 -15.48 -4.16
C LEU A 492 -11.83 -16.79 -3.86
N ILE A 493 -10.79 -17.16 -4.61
CA ILE A 493 -10.07 -18.44 -4.44
C ILE A 493 -9.47 -18.58 -3.04
N PRO A 494 -8.79 -17.56 -2.46
CA PRO A 494 -8.28 -17.62 -1.09
C PRO A 494 -9.36 -17.79 -0.02
N PHE A 495 -10.62 -17.42 -0.32
CA PHE A 495 -11.78 -17.59 0.56
C PHE A 495 -12.49 -18.94 0.39
N GLY A 496 -11.82 -19.93 -0.23
CA GLY A 496 -12.33 -21.29 -0.37
C GLY A 496 -13.34 -21.49 -1.51
N ILE A 497 -13.32 -20.64 -2.53
CA ILE A 497 -14.15 -20.75 -3.74
C ILE A 497 -13.25 -21.14 -4.95
N PRO A 498 -12.83 -22.39 -5.07
CA PRO A 498 -11.90 -22.80 -6.13
C PRO A 498 -12.50 -22.73 -7.54
N ALA A 499 -13.84 -22.79 -7.65
CA ALA A 499 -14.55 -22.65 -8.91
C ALA A 499 -14.97 -21.20 -9.22
N ALA A 500 -14.16 -20.23 -8.78
CA ALA A 500 -14.41 -18.80 -9.05
C ALA A 500 -14.30 -18.50 -10.56
N LEU A 501 -15.12 -17.55 -11.04
CA LEU A 501 -15.08 -17.05 -12.42
C LEU A 501 -13.72 -16.41 -12.69
N GLN A 502 -13.00 -16.85 -13.72
CA GLN A 502 -11.61 -16.47 -13.92
C GLN A 502 -11.44 -15.10 -14.61
N GLN A 503 -12.42 -14.68 -15.44
CA GLN A 503 -12.36 -13.43 -16.18
C GLN A 503 -13.72 -12.71 -16.12
N PRO A 504 -14.11 -12.14 -14.96
CA PRO A 504 -15.34 -11.38 -14.85
C PRO A 504 -15.28 -10.10 -15.68
N VAL A 505 -16.38 -9.76 -16.32
CA VAL A 505 -16.64 -8.46 -16.97
C VAL A 505 -17.80 -7.81 -16.26
N LEU A 506 -17.58 -6.62 -15.75
CA LEU A 506 -18.59 -5.80 -15.10
C LEU A 506 -19.08 -4.72 -16.07
N THR A 507 -20.38 -4.69 -16.35
CA THR A 507 -21.00 -3.66 -17.19
C THR A 507 -22.15 -3.00 -16.44
N LEU A 508 -22.16 -1.68 -16.40
CA LEU A 508 -23.19 -0.85 -15.77
C LEU A 508 -24.12 -0.25 -16.81
N PHE A 509 -25.43 -0.34 -16.56
CA PHE A 509 -26.51 0.19 -17.41
C PHE A 509 -27.40 1.16 -16.65
N ASP A 510 -27.98 2.15 -17.34
CA ASP A 510 -29.05 3.00 -16.83
C ASP A 510 -30.42 2.31 -16.89
N SER A 511 -31.48 2.99 -16.41
CA SER A 511 -32.86 2.49 -16.43
C SER A 511 -33.45 2.34 -17.84
N LYS A 512 -32.81 2.87 -18.89
CA LYS A 512 -33.21 2.75 -20.29
C LYS A 512 -32.46 1.62 -20.99
N GLY A 513 -31.52 0.95 -20.29
CA GLY A 513 -30.67 -0.09 -20.86
C GLY A 513 -29.45 0.45 -21.62
N ASN A 514 -29.13 1.74 -21.52
CA ASN A 514 -27.90 2.27 -22.11
C ASN A 514 -26.70 1.88 -21.23
N GLN A 515 -25.63 1.41 -21.87
CA GLN A 515 -24.37 1.13 -21.16
C GLN A 515 -23.72 2.46 -20.71
N ILE A 516 -23.43 2.57 -19.40
CA ILE A 516 -22.76 3.72 -18.79
C ILE A 516 -21.26 3.50 -18.72
N ALA A 517 -20.86 2.30 -18.24
CA ALA A 517 -19.45 1.95 -18.02
C ALA A 517 -19.25 0.43 -18.13
N THR A 518 -18.02 0.02 -18.42
CA THR A 518 -17.63 -1.40 -18.39
C THR A 518 -16.17 -1.53 -17.96
N ASN A 519 -15.85 -2.65 -17.33
CA ASN A 519 -14.50 -2.99 -16.92
C ASN A 519 -14.27 -4.52 -16.97
N SER A 520 -13.04 -4.94 -17.32
CA SER A 520 -12.62 -6.35 -17.41
C SER A 520 -11.18 -6.53 -16.89
N GLY A 521 -10.87 -5.94 -15.76
CA GLY A 521 -9.55 -5.94 -15.13
C GLY A 521 -9.41 -4.67 -14.32
N TRP A 522 -9.52 -4.78 -13.00
CA TRP A 522 -9.66 -3.62 -12.12
C TRP A 522 -8.39 -2.77 -12.03
N ASP A 523 -7.21 -3.38 -12.12
CA ASP A 523 -5.91 -2.75 -12.07
C ASP A 523 -5.53 -1.98 -13.34
N PHE A 524 -6.28 -2.17 -14.44
CA PHE A 524 -6.16 -1.39 -15.68
C PHE A 524 -6.93 -0.07 -15.67
N ASN A 525 -7.66 0.24 -14.60
CA ASN A 525 -8.42 1.48 -14.50
C ASN A 525 -7.48 2.68 -14.29
N SER A 526 -7.72 3.78 -15.01
CA SER A 526 -7.00 5.05 -14.82
C SER A 526 -7.20 5.67 -13.43
N ASN A 527 -8.23 5.23 -12.67
CA ASN A 527 -8.56 5.67 -11.32
C ASN A 527 -8.33 4.59 -10.24
N VAL A 528 -7.39 3.65 -10.48
CA VAL A 528 -7.10 2.52 -9.58
C VAL A 528 -6.84 2.97 -8.13
N PHE A 529 -6.13 4.07 -7.90
CA PHE A 529 -5.90 4.59 -6.54
C PHE A 529 -7.18 5.08 -5.86
N GLN A 530 -8.10 5.67 -6.61
CA GLN A 530 -9.40 6.09 -6.09
C GLN A 530 -10.26 4.86 -5.76
N ILE A 531 -10.14 3.79 -6.55
CA ILE A 531 -10.78 2.51 -6.28
C ILE A 531 -10.25 1.91 -4.97
N ILE A 532 -8.93 1.85 -4.78
CA ILE A 532 -8.30 1.36 -3.54
C ILE A 532 -8.73 2.19 -2.33
N ALA A 533 -8.76 3.53 -2.47
CA ALA A 533 -9.23 4.41 -1.42
C ALA A 533 -10.72 4.16 -1.09
N ALA A 534 -11.55 3.92 -2.11
CA ALA A 534 -12.96 3.57 -1.94
C ALA A 534 -13.12 2.20 -1.27
N GLU A 535 -12.35 1.17 -1.65
CA GLU A 535 -12.33 -0.14 -1.00
C GLU A 535 -12.01 -0.01 0.50
N TYR A 536 -10.97 0.75 0.83
CA TYR A 536 -10.60 0.99 2.22
C TYR A 536 -11.70 1.74 3.00
N THR A 537 -12.29 2.78 2.39
CA THR A 537 -13.35 3.59 3.01
C THR A 537 -14.62 2.79 3.29
N THR A 538 -14.96 1.87 2.38
CA THR A 538 -16.18 1.05 2.44
C THR A 538 -16.00 -0.25 3.24
N GLY A 539 -14.77 -0.58 3.63
CA GLY A 539 -14.44 -1.84 4.29
C GLY A 539 -14.51 -3.05 3.35
N ALA A 540 -14.47 -2.83 2.03
CA ALA A 540 -14.36 -3.90 1.06
C ALA A 540 -13.00 -4.60 1.20
N PHE A 541 -12.97 -5.93 1.09
CA PHE A 541 -11.68 -6.64 1.12
C PHE A 541 -10.83 -6.27 -0.09
N ALA A 542 -9.52 -6.18 0.10
CA ALA A 542 -8.58 -5.85 -0.96
C ALA A 542 -8.59 -6.91 -2.06
N LEU A 543 -8.66 -6.49 -3.32
CA LEU A 543 -8.50 -7.35 -4.47
C LEU A 543 -7.01 -7.60 -4.71
N ASN A 544 -6.67 -8.80 -5.19
CA ASN A 544 -5.30 -9.07 -5.61
C ASN A 544 -4.94 -8.19 -6.81
N TYR A 545 -3.84 -7.45 -6.71
CA TYR A 545 -3.21 -6.84 -7.89
C TYR A 545 -2.90 -7.95 -8.88
N THR A 546 -3.08 -7.74 -10.16
CA THR A 546 -2.95 -8.75 -11.22
C THR A 546 -4.11 -9.74 -11.33
N SER A 547 -5.15 -9.65 -10.49
CA SER A 547 -6.36 -10.44 -10.69
C SER A 547 -7.20 -9.85 -11.82
N ASN A 548 -7.89 -10.72 -12.54
CA ASN A 548 -8.84 -10.29 -13.58
C ASN A 548 -10.19 -9.84 -13.00
N ASP A 549 -10.28 -9.51 -11.70
CA ASP A 549 -11.49 -8.96 -11.11
C ASP A 549 -11.88 -7.64 -11.78
N SER A 550 -13.15 -7.29 -11.75
CA SER A 550 -13.68 -6.09 -12.41
C SER A 550 -14.21 -5.09 -11.40
N VAL A 551 -13.86 -3.82 -11.56
CA VAL A 551 -14.27 -2.74 -10.63
C VAL A 551 -14.64 -1.48 -11.40
N LEU A 552 -15.72 -0.84 -10.97
CA LEU A 552 -16.13 0.49 -11.39
C LEU A 552 -16.30 1.39 -10.18
N LEU A 553 -15.69 2.58 -10.21
CA LEU A 553 -15.96 3.66 -9.28
C LEU A 553 -16.60 4.80 -10.07
N VAL A 554 -17.89 5.06 -9.81
CA VAL A 554 -18.72 5.96 -10.61
C VAL A 554 -19.52 6.90 -9.74
N SER A 555 -19.79 8.12 -10.23
CA SER A 555 -20.72 9.07 -9.61
C SER A 555 -22.05 9.02 -10.33
N LEU A 556 -23.11 8.63 -9.63
CA LEU A 556 -24.43 8.37 -10.19
C LEU A 556 -25.47 9.35 -9.66
N ALA A 557 -26.30 9.89 -10.54
CA ALA A 557 -27.49 10.68 -10.17
C ALA A 557 -28.59 9.78 -9.60
N PRO A 558 -29.59 10.31 -8.87
CA PRO A 558 -30.76 9.53 -8.46
C PRO A 558 -31.41 8.82 -9.66
N GLY A 559 -31.62 7.51 -9.52
CA GLY A 559 -32.16 6.66 -10.59
C GLY A 559 -31.96 5.17 -10.31
N SER A 560 -32.47 4.36 -11.22
CA SER A 560 -32.28 2.89 -11.19
C SER A 560 -31.18 2.47 -12.13
N TYR A 561 -30.32 1.57 -11.67
CA TYR A 561 -29.14 1.09 -12.38
C TYR A 561 -29.06 -0.43 -12.34
N THR A 562 -28.35 -0.99 -13.31
CA THR A 562 -28.13 -2.43 -13.42
C THR A 562 -26.65 -2.70 -13.66
N ALA A 563 -26.02 -3.42 -12.76
CA ALA A 563 -24.68 -3.96 -12.91
C ALA A 563 -24.79 -5.43 -13.36
N GLN A 564 -24.15 -5.78 -14.44
CA GLN A 564 -24.09 -7.14 -14.97
C GLN A 564 -22.68 -7.69 -14.84
N VAL A 565 -22.54 -8.87 -14.23
CA VAL A 565 -21.29 -9.63 -14.20
C VAL A 565 -21.41 -10.80 -15.16
N SER A 566 -20.54 -10.82 -16.16
CA SER A 566 -20.45 -11.85 -17.20
C SER A 566 -19.02 -12.37 -17.32
N SER A 567 -18.78 -13.33 -18.20
CA SER A 567 -17.45 -13.88 -18.50
C SER A 567 -16.89 -13.29 -19.78
N ALA A 568 -15.61 -12.86 -19.77
CA ALA A 568 -14.91 -12.38 -20.96
C ALA A 568 -14.59 -13.51 -21.97
N ASP A 569 -14.31 -14.72 -21.49
CA ASP A 569 -13.87 -15.87 -22.29
C ASP A 569 -14.95 -16.93 -22.48
N GLY A 570 -16.17 -16.67 -21.99
CA GLY A 570 -17.28 -17.62 -22.02
C GLY A 570 -17.17 -18.77 -21.02
N SER A 571 -16.21 -18.72 -20.08
CA SER A 571 -16.12 -19.65 -18.98
C SER A 571 -17.28 -19.50 -17.99
N THR A 572 -17.50 -20.53 -17.16
CA THR A 572 -18.51 -20.50 -16.10
C THR A 572 -17.81 -20.57 -14.74
N GLY A 573 -18.40 -19.97 -13.71
CA GLY A 573 -17.82 -19.99 -12.38
C GLY A 573 -18.63 -19.18 -11.37
N VAL A 574 -18.21 -19.20 -10.13
CA VAL A 574 -18.81 -18.40 -9.06
C VAL A 574 -18.24 -16.98 -9.09
N ALA A 575 -19.12 -15.99 -9.10
CA ALA A 575 -18.72 -14.58 -8.94
C ALA A 575 -19.45 -13.95 -7.76
N LEU A 576 -18.88 -12.83 -7.26
CA LEU A 576 -19.45 -11.98 -6.25
C LEU A 576 -19.66 -10.59 -6.89
N ALA A 577 -20.89 -10.12 -6.93
CA ALA A 577 -21.23 -8.74 -7.27
C ALA A 577 -21.38 -7.95 -5.98
N GLU A 578 -20.68 -6.83 -5.84
CA GLU A 578 -20.74 -5.98 -4.66
C GLU A 578 -21.00 -4.54 -5.06
N ILE A 579 -21.82 -3.86 -4.28
CA ILE A 579 -22.18 -2.47 -4.47
C ILE A 579 -22.05 -1.75 -3.14
N TYR A 580 -21.17 -0.75 -3.09
CA TYR A 580 -20.86 0.02 -1.89
C TYR A 580 -21.19 1.50 -2.11
N GLU A 581 -21.79 2.10 -1.11
CA GLU A 581 -21.89 3.54 -0.99
C GLU A 581 -20.55 4.10 -0.49
N VAL A 582 -19.93 5.00 -1.25
CA VAL A 582 -18.61 5.58 -0.91
C VAL A 582 -18.74 6.94 -0.26
N SER A 583 -19.73 7.75 -0.66
CA SER A 583 -19.97 9.08 -0.10
C SER A 583 -21.45 9.29 0.17
N SER A 584 -21.81 9.69 1.38
CA SER A 584 -23.20 9.77 1.84
C SER A 584 -23.64 11.20 2.16
N ILE A 585 -23.43 12.15 1.23
CA ILE A 585 -23.71 13.55 1.57
C ILE A 585 -25.18 13.93 1.30
N ASN A 586 -25.78 13.48 0.19
CA ASN A 586 -27.15 13.87 -0.19
C ASN A 586 -27.91 12.80 -0.99
N ALA A 587 -27.35 11.65 -1.21
CA ALA A 587 -27.98 10.54 -1.90
C ALA A 587 -27.62 9.23 -1.21
N GLU A 588 -28.45 8.20 -1.35
CA GLU A 588 -28.27 6.90 -0.67
C GLU A 588 -28.70 5.75 -1.57
N ILE A 589 -28.20 4.56 -1.29
CA ILE A 589 -28.65 3.32 -1.93
C ILE A 589 -29.83 2.78 -1.10
N THR A 590 -31.03 2.71 -1.69
CA THR A 590 -32.26 2.32 -0.99
C THR A 590 -32.77 0.93 -1.33
N ASN A 591 -32.27 0.35 -2.42
CA ASN A 591 -32.66 -0.99 -2.87
C ASN A 591 -31.51 -1.65 -3.59
N ILE A 592 -31.35 -2.95 -3.38
CA ILE A 592 -30.56 -3.82 -4.26
C ILE A 592 -31.31 -5.12 -4.51
N SER A 593 -31.19 -5.59 -5.74
CA SER A 593 -31.74 -6.85 -6.20
C SER A 593 -30.70 -7.62 -7.00
N THR A 594 -30.61 -8.93 -6.81
CA THR A 594 -29.74 -9.79 -7.64
C THR A 594 -30.52 -10.96 -8.19
N ARG A 595 -30.36 -11.18 -9.49
CA ARG A 595 -30.94 -12.33 -10.18
C ARG A 595 -29.82 -13.29 -10.59
N ALA A 596 -29.93 -14.54 -10.14
CA ALA A 596 -28.97 -15.57 -10.44
C ALA A 596 -29.60 -16.98 -10.45
N PHE A 597 -28.83 -17.96 -10.90
CA PHE A 597 -29.21 -19.36 -10.82
C PHE A 597 -28.94 -19.92 -9.43
N VAL A 598 -29.95 -20.51 -8.80
CA VAL A 598 -29.90 -21.19 -7.51
C VAL A 598 -29.80 -22.70 -7.74
N GLY A 599 -28.67 -23.27 -7.36
CA GLY A 599 -28.39 -24.71 -7.38
C GLY A 599 -28.66 -25.40 -6.04
N THR A 600 -28.02 -26.54 -5.82
CA THR A 600 -28.11 -27.33 -4.57
C THR A 600 -26.78 -27.26 -3.79
N GLY A 601 -26.83 -27.52 -2.47
CA GLY A 601 -25.64 -27.57 -1.62
C GLY A 601 -24.98 -26.21 -1.48
N SER A 602 -23.72 -26.06 -1.89
CA SER A 602 -22.97 -24.79 -1.85
C SER A 602 -23.29 -23.84 -3.01
N SER A 603 -24.09 -24.26 -3.99
CA SER A 603 -24.47 -23.46 -5.16
C SER A 603 -25.76 -22.66 -4.95
N VAL A 604 -26.04 -22.24 -3.73
CA VAL A 604 -27.15 -21.36 -3.36
C VAL A 604 -26.81 -19.92 -3.66
N GLU A 605 -27.83 -19.08 -3.88
CA GLU A 605 -27.62 -17.63 -3.99
C GLU A 605 -27.51 -17.02 -2.57
N ILE A 606 -26.48 -16.20 -2.37
CA ILE A 606 -26.18 -15.59 -1.08
C ILE A 606 -26.12 -14.07 -1.25
N ALA A 607 -26.96 -13.33 -0.51
CA ALA A 607 -26.89 -11.89 -0.44
C ALA A 607 -26.36 -11.43 0.92
N GLY A 608 -25.22 -10.71 0.93
CA GLY A 608 -24.70 -10.01 2.09
C GLY A 608 -25.41 -8.65 2.24
N ILE A 609 -25.72 -8.25 3.44
CA ILE A 609 -26.42 -7.00 3.78
C ILE A 609 -25.64 -6.32 4.90
N VAL A 610 -25.26 -5.05 4.71
CA VAL A 610 -24.64 -4.26 5.78
C VAL A 610 -25.54 -3.07 6.11
N VAL A 611 -25.99 -3.02 7.35
CA VAL A 611 -26.74 -1.90 7.92
C VAL A 611 -25.73 -0.99 8.65
N GLY A 612 -25.54 0.22 8.14
CA GLY A 612 -24.70 1.27 8.74
C GLY A 612 -25.53 2.22 9.60
N GLY A 613 -24.86 3.20 10.23
CA GLY A 613 -25.46 4.15 11.15
C GLY A 613 -25.48 3.65 12.58
N GLU A 614 -26.27 4.34 13.45
CA GLU A 614 -26.39 4.03 14.88
C GLU A 614 -27.78 3.50 15.27
N GLN A 615 -28.72 3.52 14.34
CA GLN A 615 -30.09 3.08 14.53
C GLN A 615 -30.35 1.76 13.82
N SER A 616 -31.45 1.11 14.17
CA SER A 616 -31.92 -0.10 13.47
C SER A 616 -32.66 0.27 12.20
N GLU A 617 -32.45 -0.49 11.12
CA GLU A 617 -33.11 -0.34 9.82
C GLU A 617 -34.23 -1.37 9.66
N LYS A 618 -35.35 -0.94 9.10
CA LYS A 618 -36.45 -1.84 8.76
C LYS A 618 -36.32 -2.26 7.31
N LEU A 619 -36.10 -3.53 7.07
CA LEU A 619 -35.84 -4.11 5.75
C LEU A 619 -36.92 -5.09 5.32
N LEU A 620 -37.28 -5.00 4.05
CA LEU A 620 -38.01 -6.03 3.32
C LEU A 620 -36.99 -6.85 2.51
N VAL A 621 -36.83 -8.13 2.86
CA VAL A 621 -35.97 -9.07 2.15
C VAL A 621 -36.87 -10.08 1.43
N ARG A 622 -36.69 -10.26 0.12
CA ARG A 622 -37.51 -11.14 -0.70
C ARG A 622 -36.66 -12.13 -1.48
N ALA A 623 -37.14 -13.35 -1.61
CA ALA A 623 -36.63 -14.35 -2.53
C ALA A 623 -37.74 -14.73 -3.50
N VAL A 624 -37.62 -14.26 -4.74
CA VAL A 624 -38.65 -14.42 -5.77
C VAL A 624 -38.21 -15.49 -6.77
N GLY A 625 -39.00 -16.50 -6.93
CA GLY A 625 -38.80 -17.59 -7.87
C GLY A 625 -40.00 -17.71 -8.83
N PRO A 626 -41.11 -18.32 -8.39
CA PRO A 626 -42.26 -18.61 -9.28
C PRO A 626 -42.82 -17.39 -9.98
N THR A 627 -42.89 -16.26 -9.29
CA THR A 627 -43.40 -15.00 -9.82
C THR A 627 -42.60 -14.45 -11.02
N LEU A 628 -41.32 -14.82 -11.16
CA LEU A 628 -40.45 -14.39 -12.25
C LEU A 628 -40.95 -14.90 -13.63
N SER A 629 -41.76 -15.97 -13.67
CA SER A 629 -42.36 -16.46 -14.91
C SER A 629 -43.27 -15.42 -15.57
N GLN A 630 -43.90 -14.55 -14.76
CA GLN A 630 -44.76 -13.46 -15.25
C GLN A 630 -43.95 -12.34 -15.94
N TYR A 631 -42.67 -12.29 -15.72
CA TYR A 631 -41.72 -11.32 -16.29
C TYR A 631 -40.85 -11.95 -17.38
N GLY A 632 -41.23 -13.11 -17.92
CA GLY A 632 -40.56 -13.75 -19.04
C GLY A 632 -39.27 -14.48 -18.71
N VAL A 633 -38.99 -14.72 -17.41
CA VAL A 633 -37.81 -15.50 -16.97
C VAL A 633 -38.10 -16.99 -17.20
N SER A 634 -37.26 -17.65 -18.01
CA SER A 634 -37.36 -19.08 -18.26
C SER A 634 -36.65 -19.87 -17.14
N GLY A 635 -37.24 -20.98 -16.67
CA GLY A 635 -36.68 -21.82 -15.64
C GLY A 635 -36.58 -21.18 -14.23
N PRO A 636 -37.62 -20.44 -13.77
CA PRO A 636 -37.59 -19.85 -12.45
C PRO A 636 -37.62 -20.95 -11.37
N LEU A 637 -37.03 -20.68 -10.20
CA LEU A 637 -37.08 -21.58 -9.05
C LEU A 637 -38.53 -21.82 -8.62
N ALA A 638 -38.95 -23.07 -8.56
CA ALA A 638 -40.35 -23.43 -8.37
C ALA A 638 -40.89 -23.07 -6.96
N GLN A 639 -40.02 -23.11 -5.96
CA GLN A 639 -40.33 -22.71 -4.59
C GLN A 639 -39.05 -22.23 -3.90
N THR A 640 -39.07 -21.03 -3.32
CA THR A 640 -37.95 -20.43 -2.63
C THR A 640 -37.96 -20.75 -1.14
N SER A 641 -36.78 -20.84 -0.54
CA SER A 641 -36.55 -20.79 0.91
C SER A 641 -35.58 -19.64 1.18
N LEU A 642 -35.96 -18.74 2.05
CA LEU A 642 -35.17 -17.57 2.46
C LEU A 642 -34.79 -17.70 3.94
N SER A 643 -33.51 -17.68 4.27
CA SER A 643 -32.98 -17.68 5.62
C SER A 643 -32.07 -16.44 5.80
N LEU A 644 -32.28 -15.69 6.84
CA LEU A 644 -31.45 -14.57 7.24
C LEU A 644 -30.65 -14.93 8.47
N VAL A 645 -29.32 -14.76 8.42
CA VAL A 645 -28.37 -15.03 9.51
C VAL A 645 -27.55 -13.78 9.85
N ASP A 646 -27.13 -13.65 11.11
CA ASP A 646 -26.21 -12.60 11.56
C ASP A 646 -24.74 -12.95 11.27
N SER A 647 -23.81 -12.05 11.59
CA SER A 647 -22.37 -12.24 11.40
C SER A 647 -21.76 -13.37 12.24
N ALA A 648 -22.44 -13.83 13.30
CA ALA A 648 -22.06 -14.98 14.12
C ALA A 648 -22.62 -16.30 13.58
N GLY A 649 -23.42 -16.26 12.50
CA GLY A 649 -24.09 -17.42 11.91
C GLY A 649 -25.39 -17.83 12.60
N ASN A 650 -25.92 -17.02 13.54
CA ASN A 650 -27.20 -17.31 14.16
C ASN A 650 -28.34 -16.96 13.19
N GLN A 651 -29.35 -17.82 13.13
CA GLN A 651 -30.54 -17.59 12.31
C GLN A 651 -31.40 -16.47 12.94
N VAL A 652 -31.57 -15.35 12.22
CA VAL A 652 -32.41 -14.20 12.60
C VAL A 652 -33.87 -14.46 12.22
N ALA A 653 -34.10 -14.93 10.99
CA ALA A 653 -35.43 -15.21 10.46
C ALA A 653 -35.40 -16.19 9.30
N THR A 654 -36.52 -16.85 9.03
CA THR A 654 -36.67 -17.74 7.85
C THR A 654 -38.12 -17.69 7.32
N ASN A 655 -38.26 -17.92 6.01
CA ASN A 655 -39.56 -18.00 5.35
C ASN A 655 -39.50 -18.91 4.11
N THR A 656 -40.56 -19.68 3.87
CA THR A 656 -40.73 -20.58 2.71
C THR A 656 -42.07 -20.36 1.98
N GLY A 657 -42.74 -19.24 2.24
CA GLY A 657 -44.04 -18.89 1.60
C GLY A 657 -44.53 -17.59 2.19
N TRP A 658 -44.39 -16.48 1.47
CA TRP A 658 -44.62 -15.14 1.94
C TRP A 658 -46.04 -14.88 2.44
N SER A 659 -47.06 -15.52 1.83
CA SER A 659 -48.47 -15.28 2.07
C SER A 659 -49.07 -16.17 3.16
N THR A 660 -48.34 -17.16 3.67
CA THR A 660 -48.85 -18.16 4.63
C THR A 660 -48.61 -17.78 6.10
N GLY A 661 -47.81 -16.76 6.38
CA GLY A 661 -47.46 -16.32 7.72
C GLY A 661 -48.38 -15.19 8.26
N SER A 662 -48.33 -14.96 9.58
CA SER A 662 -49.06 -13.87 10.25
C SER A 662 -48.67 -12.47 9.80
N ASN A 663 -47.50 -12.33 9.13
CA ASN A 663 -46.93 -11.07 8.65
C ASN A 663 -47.26 -10.74 7.17
N SER A 664 -48.10 -11.54 6.50
CA SER A 664 -48.34 -11.36 5.06
C SER A 664 -48.91 -9.97 4.70
N ALA A 665 -49.79 -9.43 5.52
CA ALA A 665 -50.34 -8.07 5.33
C ALA A 665 -49.27 -6.99 5.52
N ALA A 666 -48.36 -7.14 6.48
CA ALA A 666 -47.25 -6.23 6.71
C ALA A 666 -46.22 -6.31 5.56
N VAL A 667 -45.92 -7.50 5.05
CA VAL A 667 -45.08 -7.71 3.88
C VAL A 667 -45.68 -7.05 2.63
N SER A 668 -47.02 -7.20 2.42
CA SER A 668 -47.71 -6.56 1.29
C SER A 668 -47.66 -5.02 1.39
N SER A 669 -47.86 -4.46 2.57
CA SER A 669 -47.76 -3.02 2.80
C SER A 669 -46.32 -2.51 2.58
N ALA A 670 -45.33 -3.23 3.11
CA ALA A 670 -43.91 -2.90 2.90
C ALA A 670 -43.52 -3.02 1.44
N THR A 671 -44.01 -4.01 0.71
CA THR A 671 -43.81 -4.17 -0.76
C THR A 671 -44.28 -2.93 -1.52
N THR A 672 -45.48 -2.41 -1.15
CA THR A 672 -46.03 -1.19 -1.77
C THR A 672 -45.22 0.06 -1.39
N ALA A 673 -44.86 0.21 -0.12
CA ALA A 673 -44.09 1.35 0.39
C ALA A 673 -42.70 1.41 -0.24
N ALA A 674 -42.04 0.28 -0.46
CA ALA A 674 -40.73 0.16 -1.07
C ALA A 674 -40.76 0.27 -2.62
N GLY A 675 -41.93 0.41 -3.24
CA GLY A 675 -42.07 0.44 -4.70
C GLY A 675 -41.74 -0.89 -5.39
N ALA A 676 -41.71 -1.99 -4.64
CA ALA A 676 -41.45 -3.31 -5.19
C ALA A 676 -42.69 -3.87 -5.91
N PHE A 677 -42.49 -4.71 -6.92
CA PHE A 677 -43.60 -5.36 -7.60
C PHE A 677 -44.35 -6.33 -6.66
N PRO A 678 -45.69 -6.46 -6.80
CA PRO A 678 -46.48 -7.30 -5.93
C PRO A 678 -46.19 -8.79 -6.15
N LEU A 679 -46.10 -9.56 -5.06
CA LEU A 679 -46.08 -11.01 -5.13
C LEU A 679 -47.53 -11.54 -5.18
N PRO A 680 -47.87 -12.48 -6.07
CA PRO A 680 -49.19 -13.06 -6.12
C PRO A 680 -49.56 -13.79 -4.81
N GLN A 681 -50.78 -13.61 -4.37
CA GLN A 681 -51.32 -14.32 -3.19
C GLN A 681 -51.24 -15.84 -3.41
N GLY A 682 -50.64 -16.56 -2.48
CA GLY A 682 -50.47 -18.02 -2.60
C GLY A 682 -49.29 -18.44 -3.47
N SER A 683 -48.47 -17.51 -4.01
CA SER A 683 -47.24 -17.90 -4.68
C SER A 683 -46.24 -18.52 -3.68
N ALA A 684 -45.37 -19.41 -4.20
CA ALA A 684 -44.33 -20.06 -3.41
C ALA A 684 -43.04 -19.24 -3.34
N ASP A 685 -43.13 -17.93 -3.49
CA ASP A 685 -42.07 -16.95 -3.19
C ASP A 685 -41.89 -16.77 -1.69
N SER A 686 -40.76 -16.29 -1.24
CA SER A 686 -40.45 -16.04 0.18
C SER A 686 -40.20 -14.56 0.43
N ALA A 687 -40.65 -14.05 1.60
CA ALA A 687 -40.36 -12.70 2.02
C ALA A 687 -40.28 -12.58 3.56
N LEU A 688 -39.37 -11.71 4.03
CA LEU A 688 -39.16 -11.35 5.41
C LEU A 688 -39.27 -9.84 5.56
N LEU A 689 -40.00 -9.38 6.58
CA LEU A 689 -39.98 -8.00 7.04
C LEU A 689 -39.34 -7.99 8.42
N VAL A 690 -38.16 -7.42 8.52
CA VAL A 690 -37.27 -7.46 9.69
C VAL A 690 -36.79 -6.07 10.06
N THR A 691 -36.49 -5.86 11.35
CA THR A 691 -35.80 -4.66 11.84
C THR A 691 -34.42 -5.11 12.33
N LEU A 692 -33.37 -4.63 11.69
CA LEU A 692 -31.98 -5.06 11.93
C LEU A 692 -31.18 -3.93 12.57
N ALA A 693 -30.45 -4.23 13.61
CA ALA A 693 -29.45 -3.31 14.20
C ALA A 693 -28.28 -3.09 13.22
N PRO A 694 -27.48 -2.03 13.40
CA PRO A 694 -26.24 -1.88 12.65
C PRO A 694 -25.37 -3.13 12.72
N GLY A 695 -24.87 -3.60 11.56
CA GLY A 695 -24.10 -4.83 11.47
C GLY A 695 -24.23 -5.53 10.11
N SER A 696 -23.54 -6.67 9.98
CA SER A 696 -23.54 -7.49 8.77
C SER A 696 -24.46 -8.69 8.92
N TYR A 697 -25.24 -8.95 7.89
CA TYR A 697 -26.21 -10.04 7.80
C TYR A 697 -26.07 -10.77 6.46
N THR A 698 -26.56 -11.99 6.41
CA THR A 698 -26.54 -12.82 5.19
C THR A 698 -27.91 -13.40 4.93
N ALA A 699 -28.47 -13.11 3.76
CA ALA A 699 -29.68 -13.74 3.27
C ALA A 699 -29.29 -14.90 2.33
N VAL A 700 -29.69 -16.10 2.67
CA VAL A 700 -29.45 -17.32 1.89
C VAL A 700 -30.73 -17.72 1.18
N VAL A 701 -30.68 -17.79 -0.14
CA VAL A 701 -31.80 -18.23 -1.00
C VAL A 701 -31.52 -19.60 -1.56
N SER A 702 -32.37 -20.55 -1.29
CA SER A 702 -32.29 -21.91 -1.77
C SER A 702 -33.64 -22.40 -2.30
N GLY A 703 -33.61 -23.47 -3.06
CA GLY A 703 -34.84 -24.19 -3.43
C GLY A 703 -35.31 -25.09 -2.31
N VAL A 704 -36.60 -25.26 -2.15
CA VAL A 704 -37.17 -26.25 -1.22
C VAL A 704 -36.92 -27.65 -1.75
N GLY A 705 -36.34 -28.53 -0.93
CA GLY A 705 -35.91 -29.89 -1.32
C GLY A 705 -34.70 -29.85 -2.26
N THR A 706 -34.81 -30.42 -3.43
CA THR A 706 -33.76 -30.48 -4.46
C THR A 706 -34.06 -29.56 -5.67
N SER A 707 -35.00 -28.62 -5.53
CA SER A 707 -35.38 -27.77 -6.64
C SER A 707 -34.27 -26.74 -6.94
N THR A 708 -34.02 -26.52 -8.22
CA THR A 708 -33.05 -25.57 -8.76
C THR A 708 -33.72 -24.67 -9.80
N GLY A 709 -33.19 -23.50 -10.05
CA GLY A 709 -33.75 -22.56 -11.03
C GLY A 709 -33.30 -21.13 -10.78
N ILE A 710 -33.80 -20.21 -11.58
CA ILE A 710 -33.48 -18.79 -11.45
C ILE A 710 -34.30 -18.17 -10.30
N ALA A 711 -33.66 -17.46 -9.40
CA ALA A 711 -34.30 -16.66 -8.37
C ALA A 711 -33.82 -15.22 -8.42
N LEU A 712 -34.57 -14.33 -7.78
CA LEU A 712 -34.24 -12.94 -7.56
C LEU A 712 -34.27 -12.70 -6.03
N VAL A 713 -33.14 -12.32 -5.45
CA VAL A 713 -33.11 -11.81 -4.08
C VAL A 713 -33.17 -10.30 -4.11
N GLU A 714 -33.99 -9.72 -3.26
CA GLU A 714 -34.19 -8.27 -3.18
C GLU A 714 -34.17 -7.82 -1.73
N VAL A 715 -33.52 -6.68 -1.50
CA VAL A 715 -33.46 -6.01 -0.21
C VAL A 715 -33.87 -4.56 -0.38
N TYR A 716 -34.84 -4.13 0.40
CA TYR A 716 -35.38 -2.77 0.38
C TYR A 716 -35.33 -2.17 1.77
N ALA A 717 -34.85 -0.94 1.89
CA ALA A 717 -35.14 -0.11 3.04
C ALA A 717 -36.64 0.27 3.01
N VAL A 718 -37.33 0.09 4.13
CA VAL A 718 -38.77 0.37 4.24
C VAL A 718 -38.96 1.60 5.13
N PRO A 719 -39.52 2.69 4.59
CA PRO A 719 -39.76 3.92 5.35
C PRO A 719 -40.58 3.74 6.62
#